data_c9614b3d026d3d6ef431c640677b4fc6
#
_entry.id   c9614b3d026d3d6ef431c640677b4fc6
#
_cell.length_a   1.000
_cell.length_b   1.000
_cell.length_c   1.000
_cell.angle_alpha   90.00
_cell.angle_beta   90.00
_cell.angle_gamma   90.00
#
_symmetry.space_group_name_H-M   'P 1'
#
loop_
_entity.id
_entity.type
_entity.pdbx_description
1 polymer ?
#
loop_
_entity_poly.entity_id
_entity_poly.type
_entity_poly.pdbx_seq_one_letter_code
_entity_poly.pdbx_strand_id
1 'polypeptide(L)'
;KAIRRQRQMCIRDRSYTHAAENKTIRISTDNTDLVLQVGDNGRLYQTYLGERLLHEQDLNNFSWSIHAGADGSVSRRGWEVYSGSGNEDYFEPAIAITHNDGNPSTILYYVSSSSKAVEGGMETVINLRDDKYPVDVTLHYVAYPKENVIKTWSEIIHQEKKPVMLSTYASTMLYFNNSAYYLTEFSSDWAKEAQMSSQQLQFGKKVIDTKLGSRAAMHTHPFFEVGLDQPVREDQGSVLMGTLGWIGNFRFIFEVDNVGNLRVIPGINPYASNYELKPNEVFTTPEFIFTLSNDGAGKGSRNLHEWARNYSLKDGKGSRLTLLNNWENTGFNFNQEILTELMKEAKHLGVDMFLLDDGWFANKYPRKNDHAGLGDWDVNHNKLPGGIPALVKAAKDADVKFGIWIEPEMVNPKSELFEKHPDWAIMLPNRDTYYYRNQLVLDLSNPKVQDYVYSVVENIMKENPEVAFFKWDCNSPITNIYSPYLKNKQGQLYIDHVRGIYNVLKRVKENYPDVPMMLCSGGGARCDYEALKYFTEFWCSDNTDPVERIYIQWGFSQFFPAKAMDAHVTSWNKATSVKFRTDVASMCKLGFDIGLKELTADELAYCQTAVANWKRLQNAIMDGDQYRLVSPYEGNHMALNYVSKDTNKAVLFAYDIHPRFQEKLMAVKLQGLDPNKQYKVCLLYTSDAADE
;
A
#
# COMPACT_ATOMS: atom_id res chain seq x y z
N LYS A 1 -16.49 -20.92 61.43
CA LYS A 1 -15.02 -20.57 61.39
C LYS A 1 -14.38 -20.87 60.02
N ALA A 2 -14.83 -21.89 59.29
CA ALA A 2 -14.34 -22.20 57.94
C ALA A 2 -14.73 -21.15 56.89
N ILE A 3 -15.98 -20.66 56.91
CA ILE A 3 -16.51 -19.64 56.01
C ILE A 3 -15.85 -18.27 56.20
N ARG A 4 -15.40 -17.92 57.42
CA ARG A 4 -14.65 -16.70 57.66
C ARG A 4 -13.20 -16.78 57.15
N ARG A 5 -12.58 -17.96 57.12
CA ARG A 5 -11.23 -18.15 56.53
C ARG A 5 -11.28 -18.11 54.97
N GLN A 6 -12.34 -18.64 54.34
CA GLN A 6 -12.49 -18.52 52.88
C GLN A 6 -12.74 -17.08 52.44
N ARG A 7 -13.53 -16.30 53.19
CA ARG A 7 -13.70 -14.84 52.90
C ARG A 7 -12.43 -14.04 53.10
N GLN A 8 -11.57 -14.41 54.09
CA GLN A 8 -10.29 -13.74 54.26
C GLN A 8 -9.23 -14.15 53.22
N MET A 9 -9.28 -15.35 52.65
CA MET A 9 -8.41 -15.71 51.50
C MET A 9 -8.81 -14.98 50.20
N CYS A 10 -10.12 -14.83 49.94
CA CYS A 10 -10.57 -14.08 48.77
C CYS A 10 -10.33 -12.56 48.87
N ILE A 11 -10.11 -12.02 50.09
CA ILE A 11 -9.82 -10.59 50.28
C ILE A 11 -8.27 -10.33 50.22
N ARG A 12 -7.42 -11.34 50.42
CA ARG A 12 -5.96 -11.16 50.34
C ARG A 12 -5.40 -11.18 48.93
N ASP A 13 -6.10 -11.72 47.97
CA ASP A 13 -5.68 -11.70 46.56
C ASP A 13 -6.16 -10.44 45.76
N ARG A 14 -6.77 -9.50 46.46
CA ARG A 14 -7.23 -8.23 45.86
C ARG A 14 -6.32 -7.03 46.10
N SER A 15 -5.07 -7.22 46.47
CA SER A 15 -4.18 -6.10 46.75
C SER A 15 -3.09 -5.87 45.71
N TYR A 16 -3.45 -5.90 44.43
CA TYR A 16 -2.80 -5.08 43.42
C TYR A 16 -3.82 -4.08 42.90
N THR A 17 -4.28 -3.20 43.78
CA THR A 17 -4.86 -1.94 43.33
C THR A 17 -3.67 -1.09 42.88
N HIS A 18 -3.32 -1.15 41.57
CA HIS A 18 -2.79 0.02 40.96
C HIS A 18 -3.91 1.08 41.08
N ALA A 19 -3.76 1.99 42.03
CA ALA A 19 -4.44 3.26 41.98
C ALA A 19 -3.82 4.00 40.78
N ALA A 20 -4.25 3.65 39.57
CA ALA A 20 -3.92 4.40 38.38
C ALA A 20 -4.62 5.76 38.60
N GLU A 21 -3.85 6.83 38.74
CA GLU A 21 -4.37 8.17 38.51
C GLU A 21 -5.13 8.11 37.19
N ASN A 22 -6.35 8.66 37.10
CA ASN A 22 -7.15 8.72 35.90
C ASN A 22 -6.33 9.45 34.80
N LYS A 23 -5.51 8.71 34.07
CA LYS A 23 -4.57 9.27 33.12
C LYS A 23 -5.25 9.32 31.76
N THR A 24 -5.35 10.52 31.21
CA THR A 24 -5.78 10.76 29.84
C THR A 24 -4.57 10.92 28.93
N ILE A 25 -4.57 10.23 27.80
CA ILE A 25 -3.57 10.31 26.74
C ILE A 25 -4.26 10.86 25.51
N ARG A 26 -3.76 11.99 24.98
CA ARG A 26 -4.33 12.65 23.81
C ARG A 26 -3.33 12.57 22.65
N ILE A 27 -3.76 12.03 21.53
CA ILE A 27 -3.02 11.92 20.28
C ILE A 27 -3.71 12.81 19.26
N SER A 28 -3.08 13.92 18.89
CA SER A 28 -3.74 15.02 18.17
C SER A 28 -3.06 15.35 16.87
N THR A 29 -3.87 15.62 15.86
CA THR A 29 -3.50 16.40 14.67
C THR A 29 -4.12 17.80 14.76
N ASP A 30 -4.00 18.60 13.70
CA ASP A 30 -4.67 19.91 13.69
C ASP A 30 -6.20 19.80 13.60
N ASN A 31 -6.74 18.65 13.13
CA ASN A 31 -8.16 18.46 12.87
C ASN A 31 -8.79 17.25 13.60
N THR A 32 -7.98 16.34 14.15
CA THR A 32 -8.46 15.09 14.75
C THR A 32 -7.84 14.86 16.11
N ASP A 33 -8.64 14.37 17.06
CA ASP A 33 -8.18 13.84 18.34
C ASP A 33 -8.55 12.36 18.50
N LEU A 34 -7.59 11.58 18.92
CA LEU A 34 -7.78 10.27 19.53
C LEU A 34 -7.48 10.40 21.03
N VAL A 35 -8.48 10.14 21.87
CA VAL A 35 -8.36 10.25 23.32
C VAL A 35 -8.46 8.87 23.95
N LEU A 36 -7.47 8.52 24.75
CA LEU A 36 -7.38 7.28 25.50
C LEU A 36 -7.39 7.58 26.99
N GLN A 37 -8.04 6.74 27.78
CA GLN A 37 -8.06 6.87 29.25
C GLN A 37 -7.74 5.55 29.94
N VAL A 38 -6.98 5.64 31.01
CA VAL A 38 -6.74 4.52 31.92
C VAL A 38 -7.92 4.42 32.87
N GLY A 39 -8.63 3.29 32.85
CA GLY A 39 -9.75 3.01 33.73
C GLY A 39 -9.30 2.66 35.16
N ASP A 40 -10.25 2.70 36.11
CA ASP A 40 -10.03 2.34 37.52
C ASP A 40 -9.54 0.90 37.69
N ASN A 41 -9.77 0.05 36.70
CA ASN A 41 -9.27 -1.32 36.63
C ASN A 41 -7.84 -1.42 36.07
N GLY A 42 -7.20 -0.30 35.74
CA GLY A 42 -5.83 -0.24 35.19
C GLY A 42 -5.71 -0.57 33.71
N ARG A 43 -6.82 -0.82 32.99
CA ARG A 43 -6.83 -1.10 31.55
C ARG A 43 -6.97 0.20 30.75
N LEU A 44 -6.57 0.17 29.48
CA LEU A 44 -6.60 1.34 28.58
C LEU A 44 -7.78 1.29 27.62
N TYR A 45 -8.52 2.37 27.54
CA TYR A 45 -9.74 2.49 26.74
C TYR A 45 -9.68 3.67 25.77
N GLN A 46 -10.22 3.50 24.57
CA GLN A 46 -10.53 4.61 23.67
C GLN A 46 -11.82 5.28 24.17
N THR A 47 -11.78 6.58 24.42
CA THR A 47 -12.93 7.34 24.87
C THR A 47 -13.45 8.33 23.85
N TYR A 48 -12.59 8.69 22.87
CA TYR A 48 -12.97 9.57 21.76
C TYR A 48 -12.10 9.33 20.54
N LEU A 49 -12.68 9.39 19.37
CA LEU A 49 -11.99 9.57 18.07
C LEU A 49 -12.91 10.41 17.18
N GLY A 50 -12.48 11.61 16.86
CA GLY A 50 -13.30 12.55 16.12
C GLY A 50 -12.57 13.87 15.85
N GLU A 51 -13.34 14.93 15.59
CA GLU A 51 -12.82 16.27 15.42
C GLU A 51 -11.97 16.73 16.60
N ARG A 52 -11.00 17.59 16.33
CA ARG A 52 -10.17 18.15 17.39
C ARG A 52 -11.00 18.87 18.45
N LEU A 53 -10.82 18.48 19.70
CA LEU A 53 -11.46 19.12 20.85
C LEU A 53 -10.82 20.48 21.14
N LEU A 54 -11.63 21.51 21.22
CA LEU A 54 -11.17 22.88 21.38
C LEU A 54 -10.80 23.23 22.83
N HIS A 55 -11.42 22.57 23.81
CA HIS A 55 -11.22 22.86 25.22
C HIS A 55 -10.78 21.62 26.00
N GLU A 56 -9.78 21.77 26.88
CA GLU A 56 -9.33 20.68 27.77
C GLU A 56 -10.47 20.14 28.67
N GLN A 57 -11.43 20.97 29.00
CA GLN A 57 -12.59 20.58 29.82
C GLN A 57 -13.50 19.56 29.13
N ASP A 58 -13.49 19.51 27.80
CA ASP A 58 -14.25 18.53 27.00
C ASP A 58 -13.85 17.11 27.30
N LEU A 59 -12.57 16.87 27.66
CA LEU A 59 -12.05 15.56 28.04
C LEU A 59 -12.77 14.95 29.25
N ASN A 60 -13.34 15.78 30.11
CA ASN A 60 -14.09 15.33 31.30
C ASN A 60 -15.50 14.78 30.97
N ASN A 61 -15.97 14.99 29.74
CA ASN A 61 -17.29 14.53 29.29
C ASN A 61 -17.26 13.09 28.76
N PHE A 62 -16.07 12.51 28.58
CA PHE A 62 -15.94 11.15 28.08
C PHE A 62 -15.80 10.13 29.21
N SER A 63 -16.40 8.97 29.02
CA SER A 63 -16.33 7.84 29.96
C SER A 63 -15.67 6.64 29.28
N TRP A 64 -14.73 6.02 29.97
CA TRP A 64 -14.09 4.76 29.54
C TRP A 64 -15.01 3.55 29.75
N SER A 65 -15.99 3.66 30.61
CA SER A 65 -16.89 2.57 31.01
C SER A 65 -18.32 2.85 30.57
N ILE A 66 -18.88 1.94 29.82
CA ILE A 66 -20.33 1.83 29.62
C ILE A 66 -20.82 0.81 30.67
N HIS A 67 -21.82 1.17 31.46
CA HIS A 67 -22.32 0.31 32.53
C HIS A 67 -22.65 -1.10 32.01
N ALA A 68 -21.99 -2.10 32.56
CA ALA A 68 -22.37 -3.49 32.32
C ALA A 68 -23.76 -3.72 32.88
N GLY A 69 -24.65 -4.32 32.09
CA GLY A 69 -25.94 -4.82 32.59
C GLY A 69 -25.72 -5.94 33.60
N ALA A 70 -26.74 -6.19 34.44
CA ALA A 70 -26.70 -7.28 35.44
C ALA A 70 -26.54 -8.68 34.79
N ASP A 71 -26.78 -8.79 33.49
CA ASP A 71 -26.63 -9.99 32.65
C ASP A 71 -25.18 -10.24 32.19
N GLY A 72 -24.21 -9.38 32.56
CA GLY A 72 -22.82 -9.51 32.15
C GLY A 72 -22.56 -9.14 30.71
N SER A 73 -23.43 -8.39 30.06
CA SER A 73 -23.25 -7.94 28.67
C SER A 73 -21.89 -7.23 28.44
N VAL A 74 -21.06 -7.80 27.59
CA VAL A 74 -19.67 -7.37 27.34
C VAL A 74 -19.61 -6.07 26.56
N SER A 75 -20.58 -5.82 25.68
CA SER A 75 -20.68 -4.61 24.86
C SER A 75 -20.78 -3.31 25.69
N ARG A 76 -20.97 -3.43 26.99
CA ARG A 76 -21.08 -2.33 27.92
C ARG A 76 -19.83 -2.14 28.81
N ARG A 77 -18.72 -2.82 28.53
CA ARG A 77 -17.50 -2.76 29.35
C ARG A 77 -16.47 -1.74 28.90
N GLY A 78 -16.77 -0.97 27.87
CA GLY A 78 -15.85 0.03 27.30
C GLY A 78 -15.09 -0.50 26.10
N TRP A 79 -14.34 0.38 25.44
CA TRP A 79 -13.62 0.11 24.20
C TRP A 79 -12.12 -0.02 24.48
N GLU A 80 -11.70 -1.21 24.88
CA GLU A 80 -10.31 -1.49 25.19
C GLU A 80 -9.42 -1.31 23.93
N VAL A 81 -8.37 -0.53 24.06
CA VAL A 81 -7.53 -0.09 22.92
C VAL A 81 -6.82 -1.26 22.22
N TYR A 82 -6.50 -2.32 22.97
CA TYR A 82 -5.83 -3.51 22.45
C TYR A 82 -6.26 -4.73 23.27
N SER A 83 -7.41 -5.28 22.96
CA SER A 83 -8.02 -6.34 23.75
C SER A 83 -7.34 -7.69 23.52
N GLY A 84 -7.15 -8.44 24.61
CA GLY A 84 -6.66 -9.81 24.59
C GLY A 84 -7.80 -10.82 24.42
N SER A 85 -7.44 -12.05 24.04
CA SER A 85 -8.35 -13.18 23.95
C SER A 85 -8.51 -13.93 25.27
N GLY A 86 -9.55 -14.77 25.36
CA GLY A 86 -9.71 -15.80 26.39
C GLY A 86 -10.29 -15.32 27.71
N ASN A 87 -10.66 -14.04 27.83
CA ASN A 87 -11.27 -13.48 29.02
C ASN A 87 -12.25 -12.34 28.68
N GLU A 88 -13.41 -12.34 29.30
CA GLU A 88 -14.41 -11.26 29.33
C GLU A 88 -14.99 -10.77 27.99
N ASP A 89 -14.20 -10.62 26.94
CA ASP A 89 -14.61 -10.11 25.64
C ASP A 89 -14.96 -11.25 24.67
N TYR A 90 -16.17 -11.23 24.14
CA TYR A 90 -16.64 -12.24 23.16
C TYR A 90 -16.52 -11.76 21.71
N PHE A 91 -16.01 -10.55 21.49
CA PHE A 91 -15.75 -9.97 20.18
C PHE A 91 -14.34 -10.27 19.69
N GLU A 92 -14.00 -9.80 18.48
CA GLU A 92 -12.67 -10.04 17.91
C GLU A 92 -11.57 -9.37 18.75
N PRO A 93 -10.56 -10.10 19.22
CA PRO A 93 -9.45 -9.54 19.97
C PRO A 93 -8.38 -8.91 19.04
N ALA A 94 -7.59 -7.99 19.57
CA ALA A 94 -6.38 -7.49 18.90
C ALA A 94 -5.23 -8.50 18.97
N ILE A 95 -5.12 -9.23 20.09
CA ILE A 95 -4.05 -10.20 20.35
C ILE A 95 -4.59 -11.52 20.91
N ALA A 96 -4.08 -12.62 20.38
CA ALA A 96 -4.32 -13.95 20.92
C ALA A 96 -2.99 -14.70 21.04
N ILE A 97 -2.64 -15.08 22.27
CA ILE A 97 -1.42 -15.81 22.62
C ILE A 97 -1.80 -17.13 23.27
N THR A 98 -1.19 -18.22 22.83
CA THR A 98 -1.13 -19.44 23.61
C THR A 98 0.20 -19.45 24.38
N HIS A 99 0.12 -19.30 25.69
CA HIS A 99 1.25 -19.31 26.59
C HIS A 99 1.93 -20.70 26.66
N ASN A 100 3.14 -20.78 27.17
CA ASN A 100 3.88 -22.05 27.14
C ASN A 100 3.32 -23.15 28.06
N ASP A 101 2.37 -22.85 28.93
CA ASP A 101 1.59 -23.78 29.75
C ASP A 101 0.26 -24.18 29.08
N GLY A 102 -0.04 -23.64 27.88
CA GLY A 102 -1.27 -23.89 27.12
C GLY A 102 -2.43 -22.95 27.43
N ASN A 103 -2.27 -21.99 28.35
CA ASN A 103 -3.32 -21.02 28.66
C ASN A 103 -3.49 -20.02 27.49
N PRO A 104 -4.72 -19.76 26.99
CA PRO A 104 -4.96 -18.82 25.88
C PRO A 104 -5.35 -17.40 26.32
N SER A 105 -5.39 -17.11 27.63
CA SER A 105 -5.87 -15.82 28.12
C SER A 105 -4.78 -14.76 28.21
N THR A 106 -5.11 -13.55 27.76
CA THR A 106 -4.25 -12.36 27.85
C THR A 106 -5.06 -11.17 28.30
N ILE A 107 -4.63 -10.50 29.37
CA ILE A 107 -5.24 -9.27 29.89
C ILE A 107 -4.14 -8.23 30.04
N LEU A 108 -4.24 -7.12 29.32
CA LEU A 108 -3.23 -6.09 29.28
C LEU A 108 -3.60 -4.91 30.18
N TYR A 109 -2.67 -4.52 31.04
CA TYR A 109 -2.78 -3.37 31.93
C TYR A 109 -1.83 -2.26 31.51
N TYR A 110 -2.26 -1.02 31.64
CA TYR A 110 -1.43 0.15 31.39
C TYR A 110 -0.23 0.20 32.35
N VAL A 111 0.95 0.42 31.81
CA VAL A 111 2.20 0.59 32.57
C VAL A 111 2.69 2.03 32.51
N SER A 112 2.86 2.55 31.32
CA SER A 112 3.42 3.89 31.12
C SER A 112 3.10 4.43 29.73
N SER A 113 3.23 5.73 29.58
CA SER A 113 3.23 6.38 28.26
C SER A 113 4.20 7.55 28.21
N SER A 114 4.73 7.81 27.03
CA SER A 114 5.61 8.95 26.76
C SER A 114 5.38 9.47 25.35
N SER A 115 5.66 10.75 25.14
CA SER A 115 5.60 11.35 23.82
C SER A 115 6.91 12.05 23.50
N LYS A 116 7.34 11.97 22.24
CA LYS A 116 8.55 12.65 21.72
C LYS A 116 8.29 13.21 20.34
N ALA A 117 8.92 14.33 20.02
CA ALA A 117 8.90 14.88 18.68
C ALA A 117 9.63 13.95 17.71
N VAL A 118 9.04 13.77 16.52
CA VAL A 118 9.64 13.08 15.37
C VAL A 118 9.54 13.97 14.14
N GLU A 119 10.13 13.57 13.04
CA GLU A 119 10.04 14.34 11.80
C GLU A 119 8.57 14.55 11.40
N GLY A 120 8.18 15.83 11.34
CA GLY A 120 6.83 16.23 10.95
C GLY A 120 5.71 15.97 11.96
N GLY A 121 6.01 15.36 13.13
CA GLY A 121 4.95 14.96 14.05
C GLY A 121 5.38 14.69 15.47
N MET A 122 4.50 13.98 16.17
CA MET A 122 4.67 13.56 17.56
C MET A 122 4.43 12.05 17.66
N GLU A 123 5.41 11.31 18.18
CA GLU A 123 5.22 9.90 18.51
C GLU A 123 4.79 9.77 19.98
N THR A 124 3.69 9.06 20.21
CA THR A 124 3.23 8.64 21.54
C THR A 124 3.39 7.14 21.64
N VAL A 125 4.14 6.70 22.67
CA VAL A 125 4.41 5.29 22.96
C VAL A 125 3.68 4.93 24.25
N ILE A 126 2.94 3.81 24.25
CA ILE A 126 2.16 3.33 25.39
C ILE A 126 2.56 1.88 25.67
N ASN A 127 3.00 1.60 26.88
CA ASN A 127 3.40 0.27 27.32
C ASN A 127 2.26 -0.38 28.11
N LEU A 128 1.88 -1.58 27.69
CA LEU A 128 0.91 -2.45 28.33
C LEU A 128 1.61 -3.73 28.77
N ARG A 129 1.12 -4.37 29.86
CA ARG A 129 1.66 -5.62 30.39
C ARG A 129 0.54 -6.52 30.91
N ASP A 130 0.68 -7.82 30.64
CA ASP A 130 -0.12 -8.84 31.32
C ASP A 130 0.34 -9.04 32.77
N ASP A 131 -0.58 -9.18 33.72
CA ASP A 131 -0.26 -9.29 35.16
C ASP A 131 0.10 -10.73 35.61
N LYS A 132 -0.19 -11.74 34.78
CA LYS A 132 0.03 -13.16 35.07
C LYS A 132 1.15 -13.76 34.25
N TYR A 133 1.32 -13.31 33.03
CA TYR A 133 2.37 -13.77 32.11
C TYR A 133 3.31 -12.61 31.79
N PRO A 134 4.64 -12.88 31.66
CA PRO A 134 5.59 -11.83 31.33
C PRO A 134 5.52 -11.45 29.85
N VAL A 135 4.37 -10.87 29.44
CA VAL A 135 4.06 -10.38 28.10
C VAL A 135 3.89 -8.88 28.15
N ASP A 136 4.64 -8.18 27.32
CA ASP A 136 4.54 -6.74 27.12
C ASP A 136 4.05 -6.44 25.71
N VAL A 137 3.16 -5.46 25.57
CA VAL A 137 2.71 -4.89 24.30
C VAL A 137 2.99 -3.39 24.33
N THR A 138 3.73 -2.92 23.32
CA THR A 138 4.00 -1.49 23.13
C THR A 138 3.18 -1.00 21.96
N LEU A 139 2.31 -0.01 22.20
CA LEU A 139 1.53 0.65 21.17
C LEU A 139 2.21 1.94 20.76
N HIS A 140 2.36 2.13 19.46
CA HIS A 140 2.97 3.31 18.87
C HIS A 140 1.92 4.10 18.08
N TYR A 141 1.89 5.41 18.29
CA TYR A 141 1.06 6.35 17.53
C TYR A 141 1.92 7.52 17.09
N VAL A 142 2.01 7.77 15.79
CA VAL A 142 2.66 8.97 15.24
C VAL A 142 1.59 9.84 14.61
N ALA A 143 1.33 10.99 15.22
CA ALA A 143 0.41 11.99 14.68
C ALA A 143 1.19 13.02 13.87
N TYR A 144 0.73 13.28 12.63
CA TYR A 144 1.23 14.31 11.71
C TYR A 144 0.20 15.45 11.68
N PRO A 145 0.42 16.54 12.45
CA PRO A 145 -0.60 17.55 12.68
C PRO A 145 -1.13 18.20 11.41
N LYS A 146 -0.22 18.64 10.54
CA LYS A 146 -0.55 19.44 9.34
C LYS A 146 -1.28 18.61 8.29
N GLU A 147 -0.85 17.36 8.10
CA GLU A 147 -1.41 16.45 7.12
C GLU A 147 -2.69 15.75 7.62
N ASN A 148 -3.00 15.87 8.91
CA ASN A 148 -4.12 15.18 9.56
C ASN A 148 -4.07 13.65 9.37
N VAL A 149 -2.90 13.05 9.55
CA VAL A 149 -2.66 11.61 9.44
C VAL A 149 -2.14 11.07 10.76
N ILE A 150 -2.63 9.90 11.15
CA ILE A 150 -2.11 9.13 12.29
C ILE A 150 -1.62 7.78 11.76
N LYS A 151 -0.41 7.42 12.15
CA LYS A 151 0.22 6.14 11.89
C LYS A 151 0.35 5.37 13.20
N THR A 152 -0.01 4.07 13.21
CA THR A 152 0.01 3.26 14.43
C THR A 152 0.43 1.82 14.14
N TRP A 153 1.16 1.22 15.08
CA TRP A 153 1.55 -0.19 15.08
C TRP A 153 1.78 -0.67 16.50
N SER A 154 1.98 -1.98 16.66
CA SER A 154 2.22 -2.62 17.95
C SER A 154 3.47 -3.46 17.94
N GLU A 155 4.15 -3.55 19.08
CA GLU A 155 5.25 -4.47 19.32
C GLU A 155 4.89 -5.42 20.47
N ILE A 156 5.11 -6.72 20.26
CA ILE A 156 4.79 -7.78 21.23
C ILE A 156 6.09 -8.47 21.58
N ILE A 157 6.36 -8.58 22.91
CA ILE A 157 7.51 -9.29 23.45
C ILE A 157 7.10 -10.09 24.68
N HIS A 158 7.74 -11.22 24.92
CA HIS A 158 7.52 -11.99 26.15
C HIS A 158 8.84 -12.50 26.74
N GLN A 159 8.81 -12.82 28.03
CA GLN A 159 9.93 -13.37 28.79
C GLN A 159 9.61 -14.73 29.44
N GLU A 160 8.64 -15.45 28.90
CA GLU A 160 8.36 -16.82 29.28
C GLU A 160 9.57 -17.74 28.96
N LYS A 161 9.70 -18.86 29.67
CA LYS A 161 10.89 -19.75 29.56
C LYS A 161 10.99 -20.46 28.19
N LYS A 162 9.87 -20.62 27.49
CA LYS A 162 9.76 -21.28 26.18
C LYS A 162 9.03 -20.36 25.20
N PRO A 163 9.11 -20.61 23.88
CA PRO A 163 8.33 -19.87 22.91
C PRO A 163 6.83 -19.93 23.19
N VAL A 164 6.13 -18.87 22.86
CA VAL A 164 4.67 -18.78 22.85
C VAL A 164 4.16 -18.77 21.41
N MET A 165 2.88 -19.07 21.22
CA MET A 165 2.26 -19.07 19.90
C MET A 165 1.34 -17.85 19.74
N LEU A 166 1.67 -16.96 18.81
CA LEU A 166 0.79 -15.88 18.41
C LEU A 166 -0.16 -16.38 17.32
N SER A 167 -1.46 -16.27 17.55
CA SER A 167 -2.51 -16.65 16.59
C SER A 167 -3.36 -15.45 16.12
N THR A 168 -3.23 -14.29 16.77
CA THR A 168 -3.80 -13.00 16.35
C THR A 168 -2.88 -11.89 16.84
N TYR A 169 -2.64 -10.87 16.02
CA TYR A 169 -1.71 -9.78 16.28
C TYR A 169 -2.05 -8.58 15.39
N ALA A 170 -3.08 -7.84 15.77
CA ALA A 170 -3.53 -6.65 15.04
C ALA A 170 -2.52 -5.50 15.16
N SER A 171 -2.49 -4.60 14.20
CA SER A 171 -1.70 -3.37 14.28
C SER A 171 -2.29 -2.40 15.29
N THR A 172 -3.61 -2.30 15.35
CA THR A 172 -4.38 -1.45 16.27
C THR A 172 -5.85 -1.87 16.33
N MET A 173 -6.63 -1.23 17.18
CA MET A 173 -8.11 -1.27 17.17
C MET A 173 -8.64 0.15 17.23
N LEU A 174 -9.65 0.46 16.43
CA LEU A 174 -10.38 1.73 16.48
C LEU A 174 -11.87 1.47 16.69
N TYR A 175 -12.54 2.37 17.41
CA TYR A 175 -13.96 2.26 17.73
C TYR A 175 -14.73 3.50 17.30
N PHE A 176 -15.98 3.27 16.83
CA PHE A 176 -16.91 4.29 16.41
C PHE A 176 -18.31 3.97 16.94
N ASN A 177 -19.09 5.01 17.28
CA ASN A 177 -20.48 4.89 17.78
C ASN A 177 -21.46 5.72 16.97
N ASN A 178 -21.26 5.80 15.68
CA ASN A 178 -22.13 6.50 14.74
C ASN A 178 -23.43 5.70 14.49
N SER A 179 -24.43 6.36 13.90
CA SER A 179 -25.73 5.73 13.64
C SER A 179 -25.72 4.74 12.47
N ALA A 180 -24.76 4.90 11.53
CA ALA A 180 -24.57 4.02 10.39
C ALA A 180 -23.13 4.08 9.86
N TYR A 181 -22.72 3.03 9.17
CA TYR A 181 -21.38 2.89 8.60
C TYR A 181 -21.47 2.41 7.15
N TYR A 182 -20.76 3.06 6.25
CA TYR A 182 -20.76 2.75 4.82
C TYR A 182 -19.33 2.45 4.37
N LEU A 183 -19.04 1.16 4.16
CA LEU A 183 -17.72 0.70 3.76
C LEU A 183 -17.57 0.76 2.25
N THR A 184 -16.53 1.44 1.77
CA THR A 184 -16.02 1.35 0.40
C THR A 184 -14.78 0.47 0.40
N GLU A 185 -14.81 -0.59 -0.38
CA GLU A 185 -13.70 -1.53 -0.60
C GLU A 185 -13.21 -1.44 -2.05
N PHE A 186 -11.95 -1.86 -2.27
CA PHE A 186 -11.26 -1.76 -3.53
C PHE A 186 -10.90 -3.17 -4.02
N SER A 187 -11.82 -3.76 -4.77
CA SER A 187 -11.60 -5.06 -5.37
C SER A 187 -10.57 -4.98 -6.51
N SER A 188 -9.93 -6.08 -6.81
CA SER A 188 -8.90 -6.14 -7.82
C SER A 188 -8.89 -7.49 -8.53
N ASP A 189 -8.34 -7.53 -9.70
CA ASP A 189 -7.83 -8.69 -10.41
C ASP A 189 -6.76 -8.21 -11.40
N TRP A 190 -6.05 -9.12 -12.06
CA TRP A 190 -5.16 -8.74 -13.15
C TRP A 190 -5.90 -7.96 -14.22
N ALA A 191 -5.35 -6.82 -14.61
CA ALA A 191 -5.92 -5.90 -15.60
C ALA A 191 -7.27 -5.24 -15.17
N LYS A 192 -7.62 -5.30 -13.87
CA LYS A 192 -8.85 -4.73 -13.31
C LYS A 192 -8.63 -4.31 -11.85
N GLU A 193 -7.58 -3.55 -11.61
CA GLU A 193 -7.18 -3.14 -10.27
C GLU A 193 -8.05 -2.01 -9.70
N ALA A 194 -8.11 -1.93 -8.38
CA ALA A 194 -8.68 -0.84 -7.58
C ALA A 194 -10.12 -0.45 -7.92
N GLN A 195 -10.98 -1.44 -8.22
CA GLN A 195 -12.40 -1.21 -8.51
C GLN A 195 -13.18 -0.92 -7.22
N MET A 196 -13.84 0.22 -7.16
CA MET A 196 -14.57 0.67 -5.99
C MET A 196 -15.95 0.05 -5.89
N SER A 197 -16.33 -0.41 -4.69
CA SER A 197 -17.68 -0.83 -4.35
C SER A 197 -18.03 -0.46 -2.92
N SER A 198 -19.27 -0.03 -2.68
CA SER A 198 -19.71 0.44 -1.37
C SER A 198 -20.91 -0.34 -0.86
N GLN A 199 -20.95 -0.59 0.46
CA GLN A 199 -22.05 -1.23 1.16
C GLN A 199 -22.24 -0.67 2.54
N GLN A 200 -23.47 -0.66 3.04
CA GLN A 200 -23.75 -0.36 4.44
C GLN A 200 -23.39 -1.57 5.30
N LEU A 201 -22.59 -1.36 6.35
CA LEU A 201 -22.30 -2.38 7.34
C LEU A 201 -23.52 -2.65 8.22
N GLN A 202 -23.76 -3.92 8.52
CA GLN A 202 -24.84 -4.39 9.38
C GLN A 202 -24.24 -5.11 10.59
N PHE A 203 -25.07 -5.41 11.58
CA PHE A 203 -24.68 -6.25 12.71
C PHE A 203 -23.91 -7.50 12.27
N GLY A 204 -22.79 -7.77 12.92
CA GLY A 204 -21.87 -8.85 12.60
C GLY A 204 -20.57 -8.36 12.01
N LYS A 205 -19.91 -9.21 11.24
CA LYS A 205 -18.56 -8.94 10.70
C LYS A 205 -18.53 -8.86 9.19
N LYS A 206 -17.91 -7.82 8.66
CA LYS A 206 -17.36 -7.80 7.30
C LYS A 206 -15.83 -7.90 7.40
N VAL A 207 -15.25 -8.76 6.59
CA VAL A 207 -13.79 -8.96 6.53
C VAL A 207 -13.30 -8.71 5.12
N ILE A 208 -12.22 -7.94 5.00
CA ILE A 208 -11.43 -7.78 3.77
C ILE A 208 -10.08 -8.43 4.05
N ASP A 209 -9.74 -9.50 3.32
CA ASP A 209 -8.50 -10.22 3.56
C ASP A 209 -7.89 -10.83 2.29
N THR A 210 -6.60 -11.19 2.37
CA THR A 210 -5.90 -11.94 1.32
C THR A 210 -5.09 -13.09 1.89
N LYS A 211 -4.85 -14.11 1.03
CA LYS A 211 -4.14 -15.36 1.38
C LYS A 211 -3.10 -15.77 0.34
N LEU A 212 -2.64 -14.82 -0.48
CA LEU A 212 -1.81 -15.08 -1.65
C LEU A 212 -0.29 -15.07 -1.37
N GLY A 213 0.12 -14.53 -0.22
CA GLY A 213 1.53 -14.39 0.16
C GLY A 213 2.24 -13.25 -0.59
N SER A 214 3.05 -13.57 -1.58
CA SER A 214 3.53 -12.61 -2.57
C SER A 214 2.39 -12.20 -3.50
N ARG A 215 2.46 -11.04 -4.14
CA ARG A 215 1.36 -10.51 -4.96
C ARG A 215 0.02 -10.42 -4.19
N ALA A 216 0.10 -10.04 -2.93
CA ALA A 216 -0.98 -10.19 -1.98
C ALA A 216 -2.24 -9.37 -2.31
N ALA A 217 -2.09 -8.22 -2.97
CA ALA A 217 -3.21 -7.35 -3.33
C ALA A 217 -3.84 -7.68 -4.70
N MET A 218 -3.62 -8.88 -5.25
CA MET A 218 -4.14 -9.28 -6.55
C MET A 218 -5.68 -9.24 -6.64
N HIS A 219 -6.40 -9.57 -5.56
CA HIS A 219 -7.87 -9.63 -5.56
C HIS A 219 -8.54 -8.54 -4.74
N THR A 220 -7.82 -7.92 -3.81
CA THR A 220 -8.29 -6.77 -3.04
C THR A 220 -7.09 -6.00 -2.50
N HIS A 221 -7.24 -4.69 -2.36
CA HIS A 221 -6.16 -3.81 -1.89
C HIS A 221 -6.18 -3.61 -0.37
N PRO A 222 -5.01 -3.32 0.25
CA PRO A 222 -4.89 -3.09 1.69
C PRO A 222 -5.32 -1.67 2.11
N PHE A 223 -6.46 -1.20 1.62
CA PHE A 223 -7.03 0.10 1.96
C PHE A 223 -8.56 0.12 1.83
N PHE A 224 -9.20 1.02 2.56
CA PHE A 224 -10.65 1.15 2.63
C PHE A 224 -11.08 2.57 3.04
N GLU A 225 -12.35 2.88 2.79
CA GLU A 225 -13.03 4.07 3.31
C GLU A 225 -14.27 3.66 4.11
N VAL A 226 -14.54 4.35 5.21
CA VAL A 226 -15.78 4.20 5.97
C VAL A 226 -16.43 5.55 6.12
N GLY A 227 -17.58 5.74 5.47
CA GLY A 227 -18.46 6.87 5.70
C GLY A 227 -19.19 6.71 7.03
N LEU A 228 -19.10 7.71 7.88
CA LEU A 228 -19.77 7.77 9.18
C LEU A 228 -21.10 8.51 9.03
N ASP A 229 -22.19 7.85 9.42
CA ASP A 229 -23.58 8.32 9.34
C ASP A 229 -24.17 8.47 7.92
N GLN A 230 -23.35 8.55 6.89
CA GLN A 230 -23.77 8.67 5.49
C GLN A 230 -22.80 7.99 4.53
N PRO A 231 -23.22 7.65 3.30
CA PRO A 231 -22.31 7.13 2.26
C PRO A 231 -21.15 8.08 2.00
N VAL A 232 -20.00 7.51 1.65
CA VAL A 232 -18.80 8.28 1.29
C VAL A 232 -19.09 9.25 0.14
N ARG A 233 -18.69 10.52 0.31
CA ARG A 233 -18.75 11.59 -0.67
C ARG A 233 -17.40 12.27 -0.78
N GLU A 234 -17.12 12.88 -1.94
CA GLU A 234 -15.85 13.56 -2.20
C GLU A 234 -15.64 14.83 -1.38
N ASP A 235 -16.70 15.59 -1.15
CA ASP A 235 -16.65 16.97 -0.64
C ASP A 235 -17.47 17.23 0.63
N GLN A 236 -17.99 16.19 1.27
CA GLN A 236 -18.78 16.33 2.48
C GLN A 236 -18.85 15.03 3.31
N GLY A 237 -19.15 15.21 4.60
CA GLY A 237 -19.34 14.12 5.55
C GLY A 237 -18.06 13.60 6.17
N SER A 238 -18.24 12.87 7.26
CA SER A 238 -17.12 12.29 8.00
C SER A 238 -16.74 10.95 7.39
N VAL A 239 -15.47 10.82 7.03
CA VAL A 239 -14.91 9.63 6.37
C VAL A 239 -13.63 9.20 7.08
N LEU A 240 -13.57 7.95 7.54
CA LEU A 240 -12.33 7.29 7.92
C LEU A 240 -11.73 6.67 6.66
N MET A 241 -10.49 7.03 6.32
CA MET A 241 -9.69 6.38 5.30
C MET A 241 -8.51 5.68 5.96
N GLY A 242 -8.36 4.37 5.71
CA GLY A 242 -7.33 3.55 6.33
C GLY A 242 -6.59 2.67 5.34
N THR A 243 -5.28 2.49 5.54
CA THR A 243 -4.43 1.61 4.75
C THR A 243 -3.38 0.94 5.60
N LEU A 244 -2.97 -0.28 5.21
CA LEU A 244 -1.95 -1.05 5.90
C LEU A 244 -0.66 -1.08 5.08
N GLY A 245 0.47 -0.73 5.68
CA GLY A 245 1.80 -0.85 5.09
C GLY A 245 2.33 -2.28 5.17
N TRP A 246 1.85 -3.17 4.28
CA TRP A 246 2.22 -4.58 4.26
C TRP A 246 1.97 -5.22 2.91
N ILE A 247 3.01 -5.64 2.20
CA ILE A 247 2.88 -6.30 0.88
C ILE A 247 2.51 -7.78 0.95
N GLY A 248 2.29 -8.33 2.15
CA GLY A 248 1.87 -9.71 2.38
C GLY A 248 0.38 -9.85 2.65
N ASN A 249 0.00 -11.02 3.17
CA ASN A 249 -1.39 -11.27 3.55
C ASN A 249 -1.85 -10.32 4.64
N PHE A 250 -2.90 -9.58 4.38
CA PHE A 250 -3.50 -8.63 5.31
C PHE A 250 -4.94 -8.99 5.64
N ARG A 251 -5.46 -8.43 6.72
CA ARG A 251 -6.86 -8.55 7.13
C ARG A 251 -7.35 -7.26 7.77
N PHE A 252 -8.50 -6.77 7.30
CA PHE A 252 -9.31 -5.76 7.99
C PHE A 252 -10.59 -6.41 8.48
N ILE A 253 -10.91 -6.24 9.76
CA ILE A 253 -12.18 -6.66 10.35
C ILE A 253 -12.98 -5.41 10.67
N PHE A 254 -14.22 -5.38 10.18
CA PHE A 254 -15.24 -4.38 10.50
C PHE A 254 -16.33 -5.12 11.25
N GLU A 255 -16.36 -4.99 12.57
CA GLU A 255 -17.30 -5.69 13.44
C GLU A 255 -18.28 -4.69 14.05
N VAL A 256 -19.55 -4.80 13.67
CA VAL A 256 -20.65 -4.02 14.25
C VAL A 256 -21.29 -4.85 15.34
N ASP A 257 -21.28 -4.34 16.57
CA ASP A 257 -21.84 -5.03 17.73
C ASP A 257 -23.38 -4.91 17.81
N ASN A 258 -23.98 -5.58 18.80
CA ASN A 258 -25.42 -5.62 19.00
C ASN A 258 -26.06 -4.30 19.44
N VAL A 259 -25.28 -3.27 19.73
CA VAL A 259 -25.75 -1.92 20.06
C VAL A 259 -25.32 -0.88 19.01
N GLY A 260 -24.74 -1.35 17.90
CA GLY A 260 -24.41 -0.51 16.75
C GLY A 260 -23.04 0.14 16.78
N ASN A 261 -22.12 -0.24 17.68
CA ASN A 261 -20.75 0.26 17.64
C ASN A 261 -19.93 -0.51 16.60
N LEU A 262 -19.01 0.19 15.94
CA LEU A 262 -18.08 -0.40 14.99
C LEU A 262 -16.70 -0.56 15.61
N ARG A 263 -16.10 -1.74 15.48
CA ARG A 263 -14.67 -2.01 15.65
C ARG A 263 -14.00 -2.12 14.28
N VAL A 264 -12.87 -1.44 14.11
CA VAL A 264 -12.00 -1.55 12.94
C VAL A 264 -10.67 -2.14 13.40
N ILE A 265 -10.33 -3.33 12.91
CA ILE A 265 -9.15 -4.08 13.35
C ILE A 265 -8.28 -4.42 12.14
N PRO A 266 -7.26 -3.59 11.85
CA PRO A 266 -6.31 -3.83 10.77
C PRO A 266 -5.11 -4.67 11.23
N GLY A 267 -4.57 -5.50 10.35
CA GLY A 267 -3.33 -6.23 10.64
C GLY A 267 -2.95 -7.28 9.60
N ILE A 268 -1.95 -8.06 9.92
CA ILE A 268 -1.57 -9.26 9.13
C ILE A 268 -2.71 -10.28 9.22
N ASN A 269 -3.01 -10.95 8.11
CA ASN A 269 -3.94 -12.07 8.13
C ASN A 269 -3.30 -13.27 8.88
N PRO A 270 -3.90 -13.77 9.96
CA PRO A 270 -3.37 -14.89 10.70
C PRO A 270 -3.57 -16.25 10.02
N TYR A 271 -4.20 -16.29 8.84
CA TYR A 271 -4.37 -17.53 8.07
C TYR A 271 -3.00 -18.20 7.82
N ALA A 272 -2.89 -19.47 8.21
CA ALA A 272 -1.66 -20.27 8.14
C ALA A 272 -0.42 -19.56 8.72
N SER A 273 -0.62 -18.65 9.68
CA SER A 273 0.40 -17.74 10.22
C SER A 273 0.43 -17.75 11.76
N ASN A 274 0.23 -18.91 12.37
CA ASN A 274 0.53 -19.09 13.79
C ASN A 274 2.03 -18.92 13.99
N TYR A 275 2.41 -17.79 14.62
CA TYR A 275 3.81 -17.39 14.73
C TYR A 275 4.40 -17.84 16.07
N GLU A 276 5.47 -18.66 16.05
CA GLU A 276 6.22 -19.05 17.23
C GLU A 276 7.15 -17.91 17.62
N LEU A 277 6.78 -17.15 18.66
CA LEU A 277 7.59 -16.07 19.19
C LEU A 277 8.52 -16.61 20.28
N LYS A 278 9.84 -16.40 20.14
CA LYS A 278 10.84 -16.83 21.12
C LYS A 278 10.91 -15.84 22.29
N PRO A 279 11.39 -16.30 23.47
CA PRO A 279 11.66 -15.39 24.58
C PRO A 279 12.57 -14.23 24.17
N ASN A 280 12.17 -13.00 24.54
CA ASN A 280 12.86 -11.74 24.23
C ASN A 280 12.93 -11.36 22.74
N GLU A 281 12.30 -12.12 21.84
CA GLU A 281 12.09 -11.71 20.46
C GLU A 281 10.95 -10.69 20.38
N VAL A 282 11.12 -9.64 19.59
CA VAL A 282 10.08 -8.63 19.36
C VAL A 282 9.34 -8.97 18.09
N PHE A 283 8.02 -9.11 18.17
CA PHE A 283 7.13 -9.19 17.02
C PHE A 283 6.54 -7.82 16.74
N THR A 284 6.96 -7.19 15.66
CA THR A 284 6.43 -5.89 15.20
C THR A 284 5.35 -6.10 14.15
N THR A 285 4.20 -5.50 14.37
CA THR A 285 3.08 -5.48 13.40
C THR A 285 3.28 -4.42 12.33
N PRO A 286 2.61 -4.52 11.16
CA PRO A 286 2.65 -3.47 10.14
C PRO A 286 2.11 -2.14 10.62
N GLU A 287 2.60 -1.05 10.02
CA GLU A 287 2.05 0.27 10.22
C GLU A 287 0.64 0.37 9.60
N PHE A 288 -0.34 0.74 10.39
CA PHE A 288 -1.65 1.15 9.92
C PHE A 288 -1.69 2.68 9.85
N ILE A 289 -2.03 3.22 8.70
CA ILE A 289 -2.05 4.65 8.41
C ILE A 289 -3.49 5.06 8.17
N PHE A 290 -3.98 6.08 8.86
CA PHE A 290 -5.33 6.56 8.68
C PHE A 290 -5.46 8.08 8.80
N THR A 291 -6.51 8.60 8.19
CA THR A 291 -6.99 9.97 8.35
C THR A 291 -8.50 9.96 8.60
N LEU A 292 -8.97 10.84 9.45
CA LEU A 292 -10.37 11.12 9.64
C LEU A 292 -10.67 12.52 9.07
N SER A 293 -11.46 12.54 8.01
CA SER A 293 -11.85 13.78 7.32
C SER A 293 -13.31 14.08 7.60
N ASN A 294 -13.67 15.33 7.88
CA ASN A 294 -15.06 15.76 7.99
C ASN A 294 -15.57 16.51 6.74
N ASP A 295 -14.67 16.68 5.78
CA ASP A 295 -14.91 17.34 4.49
C ASP A 295 -14.87 16.33 3.32
N GLY A 296 -15.31 15.09 3.56
CA GLY A 296 -15.37 14.02 2.56
C GLY A 296 -14.06 13.31 2.25
N ALA A 297 -14.12 12.30 1.39
CA ALA A 297 -12.99 11.47 0.97
C ALA A 297 -11.94 12.27 0.19
N GLY A 298 -12.33 13.26 -0.60
CA GLY A 298 -11.40 14.11 -1.35
C GLY A 298 -10.43 14.85 -0.46
N LYS A 299 -10.87 15.35 0.70
CA LYS A 299 -9.99 15.95 1.71
C LYS A 299 -9.10 14.89 2.36
N GLY A 300 -9.67 13.72 2.70
CA GLY A 300 -8.90 12.59 3.24
C GLY A 300 -7.79 12.14 2.28
N SER A 301 -8.08 12.03 0.98
CA SER A 301 -7.07 11.74 -0.05
C SER A 301 -5.96 12.79 -0.07
N ARG A 302 -6.28 14.07 -0.07
CA ARG A 302 -5.27 15.15 -0.04
C ARG A 302 -4.40 15.08 1.22
N ASN A 303 -4.97 14.71 2.38
CA ASN A 303 -4.22 14.47 3.62
C ASN A 303 -3.18 13.36 3.42
N LEU A 304 -3.60 12.20 2.92
CA LEU A 304 -2.72 11.05 2.67
C LEU A 304 -1.68 11.35 1.59
N HIS A 305 -2.06 12.04 0.51
CA HIS A 305 -1.14 12.41 -0.58
C HIS A 305 -0.03 13.33 -0.09
N GLU A 306 -0.36 14.33 0.73
CA GLU A 306 0.64 15.25 1.29
C GLU A 306 1.55 14.55 2.28
N TRP A 307 0.97 13.76 3.19
CA TRP A 307 1.73 12.93 4.11
C TRP A 307 2.67 11.97 3.37
N ALA A 308 2.19 11.32 2.31
CA ALA A 308 2.97 10.40 1.51
C ALA A 308 4.18 11.09 0.86
N ARG A 309 3.97 12.24 0.21
CA ARG A 309 5.04 13.03 -0.41
C ARG A 309 6.09 13.50 0.61
N ASN A 310 5.66 13.83 1.82
CA ASN A 310 6.54 14.38 2.85
C ASN A 310 7.32 13.30 3.61
N TYR A 311 6.70 12.13 3.89
CA TYR A 311 7.23 11.20 4.91
C TYR A 311 7.28 9.72 4.49
N SER A 312 6.65 9.31 3.40
CA SER A 312 6.53 7.89 3.05
C SER A 312 7.16 7.50 1.72
N LEU A 313 6.95 8.27 0.67
CA LEU A 313 7.46 7.92 -0.66
C LEU A 313 8.98 8.08 -0.74
N LYS A 314 9.66 7.09 -1.33
CA LYS A 314 11.05 7.28 -1.76
C LYS A 314 11.09 8.44 -2.74
N ASP A 315 11.96 9.41 -2.46
CA ASP A 315 12.08 10.64 -3.25
C ASP A 315 10.72 11.33 -3.50
N GLY A 316 9.92 11.47 -2.44
CA GLY A 316 8.59 12.08 -2.51
C GLY A 316 8.57 13.53 -2.98
N LYS A 317 9.69 14.23 -2.89
CA LYS A 317 9.86 15.64 -3.34
C LYS A 317 10.55 15.76 -4.71
N GLY A 318 11.16 14.68 -5.21
CA GLY A 318 11.85 14.67 -6.49
C GLY A 318 10.91 14.65 -7.71
N SER A 319 11.47 14.90 -8.87
CA SER A 319 10.78 14.80 -10.16
C SER A 319 10.61 13.33 -10.57
N ARG A 320 9.76 13.09 -11.57
CA ARG A 320 9.60 11.78 -12.21
C ARG A 320 10.06 11.84 -13.65
N LEU A 321 10.68 10.75 -14.12
CA LEU A 321 11.17 10.63 -15.50
C LEU A 321 10.05 10.11 -16.40
N THR A 322 9.82 10.78 -17.52
CA THR A 322 9.02 10.20 -18.61
C THR A 322 9.82 9.08 -19.27
N LEU A 323 9.14 8.05 -19.79
CA LEU A 323 9.82 6.89 -20.33
C LEU A 323 9.20 6.33 -21.62
N LEU A 324 9.98 5.56 -22.36
CA LEU A 324 9.53 4.62 -23.38
C LEU A 324 9.93 3.20 -22.93
N ASN A 325 8.93 2.33 -22.74
CA ASN A 325 9.10 0.90 -22.49
C ASN A 325 8.99 0.13 -23.80
N ASN A 326 9.51 -1.09 -23.89
CA ASN A 326 9.44 -1.91 -25.09
C ASN A 326 8.50 -3.11 -25.02
N TRP A 327 7.84 -3.36 -23.88
CA TRP A 327 7.08 -4.61 -23.67
C TRP A 327 5.93 -4.79 -24.68
N GLU A 328 5.04 -3.83 -24.79
CA GLU A 328 3.90 -3.89 -25.70
C GLU A 328 4.34 -3.80 -27.18
N ASN A 329 5.47 -3.17 -27.44
CA ASN A 329 5.99 -3.02 -28.80
C ASN A 329 6.70 -4.30 -29.31
N THR A 330 7.55 -4.92 -28.49
CA THR A 330 8.41 -6.03 -28.95
C THR A 330 8.19 -7.34 -28.21
N GLY A 331 7.65 -7.32 -27.00
CA GLY A 331 7.62 -8.47 -26.10
C GLY A 331 9.02 -9.07 -25.95
N PHE A 332 9.12 -10.38 -26.11
CA PHE A 332 10.39 -11.10 -26.09
C PHE A 332 11.20 -11.00 -27.40
N ASN A 333 10.64 -10.39 -28.46
CA ASN A 333 11.24 -10.41 -29.80
C ASN A 333 12.06 -9.15 -30.06
N PHE A 334 13.22 -9.06 -29.44
CA PHE A 334 14.18 -7.97 -29.64
C PHE A 334 15.62 -8.47 -29.67
N ASN A 335 16.51 -7.63 -30.20
CA ASN A 335 17.96 -7.77 -30.19
C ASN A 335 18.61 -6.41 -29.91
N GLN A 336 19.96 -6.37 -29.88
CA GLN A 336 20.71 -5.14 -29.60
C GLN A 336 20.42 -4.01 -30.59
N GLU A 337 20.23 -4.32 -31.87
CA GLU A 337 19.97 -3.33 -32.94
C GLU A 337 18.57 -2.69 -32.74
N ILE A 338 17.54 -3.51 -32.51
CA ILE A 338 16.17 -3.06 -32.24
C ILE A 338 16.16 -2.13 -31.03
N LEU A 339 16.79 -2.53 -29.92
CA LEU A 339 16.82 -1.72 -28.69
C LEU A 339 17.56 -0.40 -28.92
N THR A 340 18.67 -0.41 -29.67
CA THR A 340 19.42 0.81 -30.00
C THR A 340 18.56 1.78 -30.82
N GLU A 341 17.73 1.27 -31.72
CA GLU A 341 16.80 2.13 -32.49
C GLU A 341 15.69 2.69 -31.58
N LEU A 342 15.11 1.87 -30.69
CA LEU A 342 14.10 2.32 -29.74
C LEU A 342 14.61 3.42 -28.79
N MET A 343 15.89 3.40 -28.43
CA MET A 343 16.51 4.49 -27.64
C MET A 343 16.54 5.81 -28.41
N LYS A 344 16.79 5.77 -29.73
CA LYS A 344 16.70 6.96 -30.58
C LYS A 344 15.25 7.42 -30.73
N GLU A 345 14.31 6.48 -30.86
CA GLU A 345 12.86 6.78 -30.87
C GLU A 345 12.43 7.44 -29.55
N ALA A 346 12.92 6.97 -28.38
CA ALA A 346 12.67 7.59 -27.09
C ALA A 346 13.10 9.07 -27.05
N LYS A 347 14.29 9.37 -27.57
CA LYS A 347 14.77 10.75 -27.71
C LYS A 347 13.92 11.55 -28.68
N HIS A 348 13.54 10.97 -29.81
CA HIS A 348 12.70 11.63 -30.81
C HIS A 348 11.31 11.96 -30.24
N LEU A 349 10.72 11.07 -29.43
CA LEU A 349 9.48 11.30 -28.69
C LEU A 349 9.62 12.40 -27.62
N GLY A 350 10.83 12.63 -27.13
CA GLY A 350 11.13 13.62 -26.12
C GLY A 350 11.06 13.14 -24.66
N VAL A 351 10.99 11.81 -24.43
CA VAL A 351 11.01 11.23 -23.09
C VAL A 351 12.44 11.18 -22.52
N ASP A 352 12.55 11.03 -21.19
CA ASP A 352 13.82 11.11 -20.47
C ASP A 352 14.58 9.78 -20.44
N MET A 353 13.88 8.66 -20.60
CA MET A 353 14.44 7.33 -20.35
C MET A 353 13.87 6.29 -21.31
N PHE A 354 14.71 5.32 -21.67
CA PHE A 354 14.32 4.05 -22.25
C PHE A 354 14.34 2.97 -21.16
N LEU A 355 13.26 2.20 -21.02
CA LEU A 355 13.14 1.09 -20.06
C LEU A 355 13.08 -0.23 -20.80
N LEU A 356 14.14 -1.05 -20.65
CA LEU A 356 14.19 -2.42 -21.16
C LEU A 356 13.36 -3.35 -20.25
N ASP A 357 12.35 -3.99 -20.82
CA ASP A 357 11.47 -4.93 -20.13
C ASP A 357 11.98 -6.39 -20.21
N ASP A 358 11.15 -7.38 -19.87
CA ASP A 358 11.45 -8.81 -19.75
C ASP A 358 12.08 -9.39 -21.04
N GLY A 359 12.99 -10.38 -20.88
CA GLY A 359 13.52 -11.17 -21.99
C GLY A 359 14.98 -10.94 -22.34
N TRP A 360 15.72 -10.15 -21.57
CA TRP A 360 17.14 -9.79 -21.86
C TRP A 360 18.17 -10.80 -21.32
N PHE A 361 17.79 -11.77 -20.52
CA PHE A 361 18.66 -12.63 -19.70
C PHE A 361 18.58 -14.11 -20.06
N ALA A 362 19.40 -14.93 -19.39
CA ALA A 362 19.54 -16.37 -19.44
C ALA A 362 20.16 -16.90 -20.76
N ASN A 363 21.18 -17.77 -20.63
CA ASN A 363 21.93 -18.37 -21.74
C ASN A 363 21.58 -19.84 -21.94
N LYS A 364 21.66 -20.69 -20.92
CA LYS A 364 21.32 -22.11 -21.01
C LYS A 364 19.83 -22.35 -21.30
N TYR A 365 18.98 -21.62 -20.64
CA TYR A 365 17.53 -21.62 -20.80
C TYR A 365 17.03 -20.24 -21.19
N PRO A 366 17.24 -19.80 -22.46
CA PRO A 366 16.99 -18.42 -22.86
C PRO A 366 15.57 -17.96 -22.59
N ARG A 367 15.44 -16.76 -22.03
CA ARG A 367 14.15 -16.11 -21.78
C ARG A 367 13.50 -15.64 -23.08
N LYS A 368 12.82 -16.56 -23.78
CA LYS A 368 12.07 -16.31 -25.02
C LYS A 368 10.56 -16.27 -24.81
N ASN A 369 10.09 -16.65 -23.65
CA ASN A 369 8.73 -16.68 -23.15
C ASN A 369 8.76 -16.94 -21.64
N ASP A 370 7.62 -17.04 -21.00
CA ASP A 370 7.49 -17.23 -19.52
C ASP A 370 7.79 -18.65 -19.03
N HIS A 371 8.17 -19.61 -19.88
CA HIS A 371 8.42 -20.99 -19.49
C HIS A 371 9.84 -21.27 -18.99
N ALA A 372 10.77 -20.34 -19.17
CA ALA A 372 12.18 -20.55 -18.85
C ALA A 372 12.91 -19.25 -18.48
N GLY A 373 14.06 -19.39 -17.84
CA GLY A 373 15.06 -18.35 -17.65
C GLY A 373 14.97 -17.55 -16.36
N LEU A 374 13.80 -17.43 -15.72
CA LEU A 374 13.73 -16.71 -14.42
C LEU A 374 14.62 -17.40 -13.38
N GLY A 375 15.49 -16.63 -12.75
CA GLY A 375 16.52 -17.09 -11.84
C GLY A 375 17.95 -16.95 -12.41
N ASP A 376 18.10 -16.85 -13.73
CA ASP A 376 19.40 -16.77 -14.40
C ASP A 376 19.59 -15.36 -14.98
N TRP A 377 20.11 -14.43 -14.17
CA TRP A 377 20.18 -12.99 -14.50
C TRP A 377 21.41 -12.59 -15.33
N ASP A 378 22.08 -13.55 -15.94
CA ASP A 378 23.15 -13.28 -16.90
C ASP A 378 22.58 -12.83 -18.25
N VAL A 379 23.17 -11.82 -18.85
CA VAL A 379 22.74 -11.29 -20.15
C VAL A 379 22.69 -12.40 -21.20
N ASN A 380 21.63 -12.43 -21.99
CA ASN A 380 21.57 -13.33 -23.15
C ASN A 380 22.45 -12.81 -24.29
N HIS A 381 23.64 -13.37 -24.42
CA HIS A 381 24.63 -12.92 -25.39
C HIS A 381 24.26 -13.16 -26.86
N ASN A 382 23.28 -14.04 -27.14
CA ASN A 382 22.74 -14.21 -28.48
C ASN A 382 21.85 -13.05 -28.92
N LYS A 383 21.09 -12.47 -27.97
CA LYS A 383 20.27 -11.29 -28.21
C LYS A 383 21.09 -10.00 -28.12
N LEU A 384 21.96 -9.94 -27.12
CA LEU A 384 22.68 -8.74 -26.68
C LEU A 384 24.18 -9.04 -26.64
N PRO A 385 24.86 -9.17 -27.81
CA PRO A 385 26.26 -9.55 -27.84
C PRO A 385 27.20 -8.57 -27.14
N GLY A 386 26.83 -7.28 -27.06
CA GLY A 386 27.59 -6.26 -26.34
C GLY A 386 27.19 -6.12 -24.86
N GLY A 387 26.22 -6.91 -24.37
CA GLY A 387 25.74 -6.88 -22.99
C GLY A 387 25.04 -5.58 -22.60
N ILE A 388 24.76 -5.43 -21.30
CA ILE A 388 24.16 -4.20 -20.73
C ILE A 388 25.06 -2.97 -20.97
N PRO A 389 26.43 -3.06 -20.91
CA PRO A 389 27.29 -1.90 -21.19
C PRO A 389 27.05 -1.27 -22.56
N ALA A 390 26.79 -2.10 -23.58
CA ALA A 390 26.50 -1.58 -24.92
C ALA A 390 25.15 -0.87 -25.01
N LEU A 391 24.16 -1.34 -24.25
CA LEU A 391 22.84 -0.70 -24.17
C LEU A 391 22.90 0.63 -23.41
N VAL A 392 23.60 0.66 -22.28
CA VAL A 392 23.85 1.89 -21.52
C VAL A 392 24.56 2.93 -22.38
N LYS A 393 25.57 2.50 -23.14
CA LYS A 393 26.26 3.38 -24.09
C LYS A 393 25.32 3.88 -25.19
N ALA A 394 24.51 3.02 -25.78
CA ALA A 394 23.54 3.40 -26.82
C ALA A 394 22.49 4.41 -26.30
N ALA A 395 22.00 4.23 -25.08
CA ALA A 395 21.11 5.19 -24.43
C ALA A 395 21.80 6.55 -24.23
N LYS A 396 23.02 6.57 -23.75
CA LYS A 396 23.83 7.78 -23.59
C LYS A 396 24.11 8.48 -24.92
N ASP A 397 24.45 7.71 -25.97
CA ASP A 397 24.64 8.25 -27.32
C ASP A 397 23.34 8.83 -27.89
N ALA A 398 22.19 8.31 -27.51
CA ALA A 398 20.87 8.82 -27.85
C ALA A 398 20.39 9.95 -26.92
N ASP A 399 21.15 10.33 -25.91
CA ASP A 399 20.79 11.34 -24.89
C ASP A 399 19.50 11.01 -24.14
N VAL A 400 19.35 9.75 -23.72
CA VAL A 400 18.31 9.25 -22.80
C VAL A 400 18.94 8.41 -21.68
N LYS A 401 18.26 8.27 -20.56
CA LYS A 401 18.66 7.37 -19.48
C LYS A 401 18.27 5.93 -19.82
N PHE A 402 18.94 4.96 -19.19
CA PHE A 402 18.66 3.53 -19.35
C PHE A 402 18.11 2.94 -18.07
N GLY A 403 16.94 2.32 -18.16
CA GLY A 403 16.33 1.52 -17.10
C GLY A 403 16.20 0.05 -17.49
N ILE A 404 16.05 -0.84 -16.49
CA ILE A 404 15.99 -2.28 -16.72
C ILE A 404 14.95 -2.95 -15.80
N TRP A 405 14.24 -3.93 -16.35
CA TRP A 405 13.28 -4.77 -15.64
C TRP A 405 13.96 -5.96 -14.98
N ILE A 406 13.50 -6.31 -13.78
CA ILE A 406 13.88 -7.52 -13.04
C ILE A 406 12.68 -8.13 -12.34
N GLU A 407 12.69 -9.46 -12.16
CA GLU A 407 11.74 -10.23 -11.35
C GLU A 407 12.49 -11.24 -10.44
N PRO A 408 13.31 -10.75 -9.50
CA PRO A 408 14.32 -11.57 -8.84
C PRO A 408 13.75 -12.47 -7.74
N GLU A 409 12.48 -12.34 -7.38
CA GLU A 409 11.78 -13.15 -6.39
C GLU A 409 11.20 -14.46 -6.97
N MET A 410 11.29 -14.65 -8.29
CA MET A 410 10.70 -15.77 -9.00
C MET A 410 11.75 -16.66 -9.65
N VAL A 411 11.39 -17.92 -9.88
CA VAL A 411 12.24 -18.91 -10.56
C VAL A 411 11.40 -19.78 -11.47
N ASN A 412 11.92 -20.06 -12.68
CA ASN A 412 11.35 -21.10 -13.52
C ASN A 412 12.01 -22.47 -13.21
N PRO A 413 11.27 -23.59 -13.32
CA PRO A 413 11.88 -24.93 -13.28
C PRO A 413 12.98 -25.10 -14.33
N LYS A 414 12.85 -24.48 -15.50
CA LYS A 414 13.89 -24.40 -16.53
C LYS A 414 14.77 -23.18 -16.29
N SER A 415 15.68 -23.29 -15.30
CA SER A 415 16.72 -22.35 -14.99
C SER A 415 17.91 -23.05 -14.35
N GLU A 416 19.10 -22.50 -14.49
CA GLU A 416 20.30 -23.00 -13.81
C GLU A 416 20.22 -22.82 -12.31
N LEU A 417 19.53 -21.76 -11.85
CA LEU A 417 19.28 -21.53 -10.44
C LEU A 417 18.47 -22.68 -9.83
N PHE A 418 17.39 -23.09 -10.46
CA PHE A 418 16.55 -24.18 -9.95
C PHE A 418 17.26 -25.54 -9.99
N GLU A 419 18.10 -25.79 -11.02
CA GLU A 419 18.93 -26.99 -11.05
C GLU A 419 19.90 -27.06 -9.86
N LYS A 420 20.48 -25.91 -9.47
CA LYS A 420 21.48 -25.82 -8.39
C LYS A 420 20.82 -25.79 -7.00
N HIS A 421 19.66 -25.14 -6.90
CA HIS A 421 18.99 -24.84 -5.63
C HIS A 421 17.47 -25.05 -5.70
N PRO A 422 16.98 -26.27 -5.95
CA PRO A 422 15.55 -26.54 -5.94
C PRO A 422 14.92 -26.31 -4.56
N ASP A 423 15.73 -26.38 -3.50
CA ASP A 423 15.37 -26.13 -2.10
C ASP A 423 15.17 -24.65 -1.76
N TRP A 424 15.43 -23.75 -2.69
CA TRP A 424 15.17 -22.32 -2.54
C TRP A 424 13.80 -21.89 -2.98
N ALA A 425 13.04 -22.76 -3.66
CA ALA A 425 11.66 -22.50 -4.05
C ALA A 425 10.67 -22.94 -2.98
N ILE A 426 9.60 -22.17 -2.83
CA ILE A 426 8.46 -22.52 -1.97
C ILE A 426 7.67 -23.64 -2.67
N MET A 427 7.77 -24.88 -2.17
CA MET A 427 7.19 -26.08 -2.78
C MET A 427 6.74 -27.09 -1.74
N LEU A 428 5.60 -27.74 -1.96
CA LEU A 428 5.13 -28.85 -1.11
C LEU A 428 5.96 -30.12 -1.34
N PRO A 429 6.43 -30.80 -0.28
CA PRO A 429 7.31 -31.96 -0.41
C PRO A 429 6.63 -33.23 -0.91
N ASN A 430 5.32 -33.37 -0.71
CA ASN A 430 4.58 -34.64 -0.93
C ASN A 430 3.38 -34.49 -1.85
N ARG A 431 3.38 -33.50 -2.71
CA ARG A 431 2.30 -33.22 -3.67
C ARG A 431 2.88 -32.75 -4.99
N ASP A 432 2.12 -32.91 -6.05
CA ASP A 432 2.44 -32.30 -7.33
C ASP A 432 2.52 -30.78 -7.19
N THR A 433 3.56 -30.21 -7.77
CA THR A 433 3.78 -28.76 -7.72
C THR A 433 2.81 -28.06 -8.65
N TYR A 434 2.08 -27.07 -8.14
CA TYR A 434 1.28 -26.18 -8.94
C TYR A 434 2.11 -24.95 -9.33
N TYR A 435 2.21 -24.70 -10.63
CA TYR A 435 2.92 -23.57 -11.19
C TYR A 435 1.95 -22.49 -11.62
N TYR A 436 2.04 -21.32 -11.00
CA TYR A 436 1.35 -20.15 -11.49
C TYR A 436 2.24 -19.46 -12.53
N ARG A 437 1.73 -19.24 -13.73
CA ARG A 437 2.51 -18.63 -14.83
C ARG A 437 3.87 -19.32 -15.09
N ASN A 438 3.92 -20.66 -14.99
CA ASN A 438 5.11 -21.49 -15.21
C ASN A 438 6.30 -21.19 -14.27
N GLN A 439 6.06 -20.55 -13.13
CA GLN A 439 7.12 -20.13 -12.21
C GLN A 439 6.77 -20.48 -10.76
N LEU A 440 7.76 -20.39 -9.89
CA LEU A 440 7.68 -20.56 -8.45
C LEU A 440 8.22 -19.33 -7.76
N VAL A 441 7.79 -19.14 -6.52
CA VAL A 441 8.27 -18.07 -5.64
C VAL A 441 9.51 -18.57 -4.90
N LEU A 442 10.58 -17.79 -4.89
CA LEU A 442 11.77 -18.04 -4.08
C LEU A 442 11.48 -17.76 -2.60
N ASP A 443 12.00 -18.62 -1.73
CA ASP A 443 11.78 -18.58 -0.29
C ASP A 443 12.60 -17.48 0.41
N LEU A 444 12.08 -16.28 0.46
CA LEU A 444 12.72 -15.14 1.12
C LEU A 444 12.77 -15.24 2.67
N SER A 445 12.12 -16.26 3.28
CA SER A 445 12.38 -16.57 4.69
C SER A 445 13.82 -17.09 4.92
N ASN A 446 14.47 -17.56 3.83
CA ASN A 446 15.84 -18.06 3.83
C ASN A 446 16.85 -16.91 3.56
N PRO A 447 17.78 -16.61 4.50
CA PRO A 447 18.78 -15.55 4.28
C PRO A 447 19.65 -15.72 3.05
N LYS A 448 19.94 -16.97 2.64
CA LYS A 448 20.72 -17.23 1.41
C LYS A 448 19.97 -16.79 0.15
N VAL A 449 18.66 -16.94 0.14
CA VAL A 449 17.78 -16.47 -0.95
C VAL A 449 17.72 -14.95 -0.94
N GLN A 450 17.67 -14.32 0.24
CA GLN A 450 17.76 -12.85 0.36
C GLN A 450 19.08 -12.33 -0.23
N ASP A 451 20.21 -13.00 0.07
CA ASP A 451 21.53 -12.63 -0.48
C ASP A 451 21.56 -12.76 -2.00
N TYR A 452 20.98 -13.84 -2.53
CA TYR A 452 20.86 -14.04 -3.96
C TYR A 452 20.01 -12.94 -4.63
N VAL A 453 18.79 -12.67 -4.12
CA VAL A 453 17.91 -11.63 -4.69
C VAL A 453 18.57 -10.25 -4.64
N TYR A 454 19.25 -9.91 -3.55
CA TYR A 454 20.05 -8.69 -3.46
C TYR A 454 21.16 -8.65 -4.51
N SER A 455 21.86 -9.77 -4.72
CA SER A 455 22.99 -9.85 -5.67
C SER A 455 22.58 -9.57 -7.12
N VAL A 456 21.32 -9.77 -7.50
CA VAL A 456 20.82 -9.44 -8.84
C VAL A 456 20.98 -7.94 -9.12
N VAL A 457 20.51 -7.09 -8.21
CA VAL A 457 20.67 -5.63 -8.33
C VAL A 457 22.15 -5.25 -8.20
N GLU A 458 22.85 -5.81 -7.21
CA GLU A 458 24.25 -5.49 -6.94
C GLU A 458 25.16 -5.77 -8.14
N ASN A 459 24.99 -6.93 -8.80
CA ASN A 459 25.80 -7.30 -9.96
C ASN A 459 25.51 -6.36 -11.15
N ILE A 460 24.24 -6.08 -11.45
CA ILE A 460 23.88 -5.13 -12.50
C ILE A 460 24.53 -3.77 -12.24
N MET A 461 24.43 -3.24 -11.03
CA MET A 461 24.95 -1.91 -10.68
C MET A 461 26.49 -1.87 -10.63
N LYS A 462 27.16 -2.92 -10.15
CA LYS A 462 28.63 -2.99 -10.12
C LYS A 462 29.24 -3.00 -11.52
N GLU A 463 28.61 -3.73 -12.44
CA GLU A 463 29.07 -3.84 -13.83
C GLU A 463 28.63 -2.63 -14.67
N ASN A 464 27.50 -2.01 -14.32
CA ASN A 464 26.86 -0.94 -15.09
C ASN A 464 26.35 0.18 -14.16
N PRO A 465 27.24 0.99 -13.56
CA PRO A 465 26.84 2.02 -12.59
C PRO A 465 25.99 3.16 -13.18
N GLU A 466 25.90 3.24 -14.50
CA GLU A 466 25.06 4.23 -15.20
C GLU A 466 23.62 3.72 -15.46
N VAL A 467 23.25 2.50 -15.00
CA VAL A 467 21.83 2.07 -14.96
C VAL A 467 21.07 3.01 -14.01
N ALA A 468 20.05 3.67 -14.56
CA ALA A 468 19.41 4.80 -13.91
C ALA A 468 18.04 4.46 -13.28
N PHE A 469 17.53 3.24 -13.49
CA PHE A 469 16.19 2.86 -13.07
C PHE A 469 15.98 1.35 -13.08
N PHE A 470 15.19 0.84 -12.11
CA PHE A 470 14.72 -0.54 -12.11
C PHE A 470 13.19 -0.60 -12.12
N LYS A 471 12.63 -1.47 -12.97
CA LYS A 471 11.25 -1.97 -12.83
C LYS A 471 11.33 -3.33 -12.14
N TRP A 472 10.86 -3.41 -10.90
CA TRP A 472 10.90 -4.63 -10.09
C TRP A 472 9.54 -5.29 -10.08
N ASP A 473 9.45 -6.45 -10.69
CA ASP A 473 8.21 -7.21 -10.86
C ASP A 473 8.09 -8.42 -9.91
N CYS A 474 6.86 -8.94 -9.78
CA CYS A 474 6.53 -10.12 -8.99
C CYS A 474 5.21 -10.69 -9.49
N ASN A 475 5.25 -11.70 -10.34
CA ASN A 475 4.08 -12.14 -11.12
C ASN A 475 3.41 -13.41 -10.59
N SER A 476 3.90 -14.03 -9.50
CA SER A 476 3.28 -15.22 -8.93
C SER A 476 2.91 -15.05 -7.46
N PRO A 477 1.68 -15.43 -7.06
CA PRO A 477 1.36 -15.65 -5.66
C PRO A 477 2.05 -16.93 -5.14
N ILE A 478 2.09 -17.11 -3.82
CA ILE A 478 2.54 -18.36 -3.19
C ILE A 478 1.43 -19.39 -3.31
N THR A 479 1.59 -20.33 -4.23
CA THR A 479 0.60 -21.37 -4.53
C THR A 479 0.86 -22.71 -3.83
N ASN A 480 2.08 -22.92 -3.31
CA ASN A 480 2.53 -24.11 -2.61
C ASN A 480 3.04 -23.72 -1.23
N ILE A 481 2.21 -23.80 -0.20
CA ILE A 481 2.51 -23.21 1.12
C ILE A 481 3.46 -24.12 1.93
N TYR A 482 4.74 -24.16 1.58
CA TYR A 482 5.75 -24.86 2.34
C TYR A 482 7.15 -24.33 2.04
N SER A 483 7.87 -23.95 3.09
CA SER A 483 9.28 -23.56 3.06
C SER A 483 10.18 -24.73 3.45
N PRO A 484 11.06 -25.22 2.57
CA PRO A 484 12.07 -26.20 2.95
C PRO A 484 13.01 -25.70 4.05
N TYR A 485 13.25 -24.39 4.11
CA TYR A 485 14.11 -23.75 5.12
C TYR A 485 13.47 -23.72 6.51
N LEU A 486 12.18 -23.40 6.63
CA LEU A 486 11.48 -23.24 7.91
C LEU A 486 11.20 -24.57 8.64
N LYS A 487 11.28 -25.70 7.97
CA LYS A 487 11.05 -27.04 8.54
C LYS A 487 9.71 -27.15 9.28
N ASN A 488 9.71 -27.25 10.61
CA ASN A 488 8.53 -27.32 11.45
C ASN A 488 7.88 -25.98 11.77
N LYS A 489 8.48 -24.85 11.35
CA LYS A 489 7.98 -23.50 11.61
C LYS A 489 7.17 -22.92 10.42
N GLN A 490 6.37 -23.76 9.78
CA GLN A 490 5.64 -23.36 8.56
C GLN A 490 4.67 -22.19 8.79
N GLY A 491 4.16 -22.01 10.01
CA GLY A 491 3.33 -20.84 10.36
C GLY A 491 4.05 -19.49 10.29
N GLN A 492 5.36 -19.48 10.09
CA GLN A 492 6.15 -18.24 9.92
C GLN A 492 6.31 -17.84 8.43
N LEU A 493 5.99 -18.74 7.48
CA LEU A 493 6.32 -18.56 6.08
C LEU A 493 5.84 -17.22 5.52
N TYR A 494 4.55 -16.92 5.62
CA TYR A 494 3.98 -15.70 5.05
C TYR A 494 4.54 -14.41 5.65
N ILE A 495 4.90 -14.44 6.92
CA ILE A 495 5.43 -13.27 7.64
C ILE A 495 6.92 -13.11 7.35
N ASP A 496 7.70 -14.17 7.51
CA ASP A 496 9.15 -14.12 7.34
C ASP A 496 9.55 -13.94 5.88
N HIS A 497 8.73 -14.41 4.91
CA HIS A 497 8.90 -14.11 3.49
C HIS A 497 8.82 -12.59 3.22
N VAL A 498 7.79 -11.92 3.75
CA VAL A 498 7.63 -10.47 3.59
C VAL A 498 8.74 -9.69 4.30
N ARG A 499 9.12 -10.09 5.52
CA ARG A 499 10.27 -9.50 6.21
C ARG A 499 11.56 -9.69 5.43
N GLY A 500 11.70 -10.83 4.77
CA GLY A 500 12.85 -11.13 3.90
C GLY A 500 12.94 -10.18 2.70
N ILE A 501 11.84 -9.91 1.99
CA ILE A 501 11.88 -8.94 0.89
C ILE A 501 12.18 -7.52 1.41
N TYR A 502 11.63 -7.10 2.55
CA TYR A 502 11.97 -5.80 3.12
C TYR A 502 13.46 -5.70 3.49
N ASN A 503 14.08 -6.77 4.00
CA ASN A 503 15.52 -6.79 4.24
C ASN A 503 16.33 -6.59 2.96
N VAL A 504 15.92 -7.21 1.86
CA VAL A 504 16.55 -7.03 0.54
C VAL A 504 16.39 -5.59 0.06
N LEU A 505 15.16 -5.07 0.08
CA LEU A 505 14.85 -3.71 -0.38
C LEU A 505 15.58 -2.65 0.45
N LYS A 506 15.70 -2.87 1.76
CA LYS A 506 16.49 -1.99 2.65
C LYS A 506 17.96 -1.95 2.24
N ARG A 507 18.57 -3.12 1.97
CA ARG A 507 19.96 -3.21 1.49
C ARG A 507 20.14 -2.49 0.16
N VAL A 508 19.19 -2.65 -0.77
CA VAL A 508 19.21 -1.93 -2.06
C VAL A 508 19.16 -0.43 -1.84
N LYS A 509 18.24 0.05 -0.99
CA LYS A 509 18.11 1.48 -0.65
C LYS A 509 19.36 2.05 0.00
N GLU A 510 20.01 1.30 0.89
CA GLU A 510 21.22 1.73 1.60
C GLU A 510 22.45 1.82 0.68
N ASN A 511 22.57 0.90 -0.28
CA ASN A 511 23.73 0.86 -1.19
C ASN A 511 23.52 1.66 -2.49
N TYR A 512 22.27 1.85 -2.92
CA TYR A 512 21.88 2.54 -4.15
C TYR A 512 20.74 3.54 -3.88
N PRO A 513 20.93 4.51 -2.96
CA PRO A 513 19.85 5.41 -2.51
C PRO A 513 19.27 6.26 -3.63
N ASP A 514 20.11 6.65 -4.60
CA ASP A 514 19.74 7.58 -5.67
C ASP A 514 19.11 6.91 -6.90
N VAL A 515 19.03 5.57 -6.92
CA VAL A 515 18.42 4.86 -8.04
C VAL A 515 16.93 4.71 -7.81
N PRO A 516 16.09 5.36 -8.63
CA PRO A 516 14.64 5.20 -8.56
C PRO A 516 14.22 3.80 -9.02
N MET A 517 13.13 3.31 -8.42
CA MET A 517 12.56 2.01 -8.76
C MET A 517 11.05 2.10 -8.90
N MET A 518 10.51 1.39 -9.89
CA MET A 518 9.07 1.15 -10.07
C MET A 518 8.70 -0.20 -9.46
N LEU A 519 7.69 -0.21 -8.61
CA LEU A 519 7.09 -1.44 -8.08
C LEU A 519 6.09 -1.98 -9.10
N CYS A 520 6.24 -3.23 -9.48
CA CYS A 520 5.31 -3.95 -10.33
C CYS A 520 4.94 -5.30 -9.70
N SER A 521 3.76 -5.80 -10.04
CA SER A 521 3.31 -7.14 -9.69
C SER A 521 2.22 -7.59 -10.67
N GLY A 522 2.57 -7.56 -11.98
CA GLY A 522 1.60 -7.66 -13.05
C GLY A 522 0.53 -6.58 -12.91
N GLY A 523 0.95 -5.34 -12.74
CA GLY A 523 0.15 -4.21 -12.29
C GLY A 523 0.35 -3.87 -10.82
N GLY A 524 -0.67 -3.27 -10.18
CA GLY A 524 -0.65 -2.77 -8.80
C GLY A 524 -0.92 -3.82 -7.71
N ALA A 525 -0.72 -5.10 -7.98
CA ALA A 525 -1.14 -6.18 -7.08
C ALA A 525 -0.35 -6.31 -5.76
N ARG A 526 0.53 -5.35 -5.42
CA ARG A 526 1.22 -5.27 -4.12
C ARG A 526 1.64 -3.83 -3.76
N CYS A 527 0.91 -2.83 -4.23
CA CYS A 527 1.23 -1.45 -3.86
C CYS A 527 0.67 -1.13 -2.47
N ASP A 528 1.53 -0.60 -1.60
CA ASP A 528 1.24 -0.11 -0.26
C ASP A 528 2.32 0.88 0.20
N TYR A 529 2.09 1.57 1.30
CA TYR A 529 3.01 2.59 1.78
C TYR A 529 4.30 2.07 2.41
N GLU A 530 4.38 0.79 2.83
CA GLU A 530 5.66 0.22 3.26
C GLU A 530 6.57 -0.03 2.06
N ALA A 531 6.03 -0.61 0.97
CA ALA A 531 6.78 -0.81 -0.27
C ALA A 531 7.27 0.53 -0.85
N LEU A 532 6.43 1.56 -0.84
CA LEU A 532 6.77 2.88 -1.38
C LEU A 532 7.85 3.64 -0.59
N LYS A 533 8.28 3.15 0.59
CA LYS A 533 9.52 3.62 1.23
C LYS A 533 10.79 3.26 0.42
N TYR A 534 10.69 2.27 -0.47
CA TYR A 534 11.77 1.76 -1.30
C TYR A 534 11.60 2.08 -2.79
N PHE A 535 10.35 2.30 -3.23
CA PHE A 535 9.99 2.57 -4.63
C PHE A 535 9.51 4.01 -4.80
N THR A 536 9.89 4.62 -5.93
CA THR A 536 9.47 5.99 -6.25
C THR A 536 8.05 6.06 -6.82
N GLU A 537 7.63 4.98 -7.45
CA GLU A 537 6.33 4.82 -8.09
C GLU A 537 5.95 3.34 -8.23
N PHE A 538 4.69 3.08 -8.61
CA PHE A 538 4.22 1.76 -8.96
C PHE A 538 3.49 1.75 -10.31
N TRP A 539 3.57 0.62 -11.01
CA TRP A 539 2.81 0.32 -12.19
C TRP A 539 1.36 0.01 -11.81
N CYS A 540 0.41 0.86 -12.20
CA CYS A 540 -0.98 0.73 -11.75
C CYS A 540 -1.66 -0.53 -12.29
N SER A 541 -1.46 -0.84 -13.58
CA SER A 541 -2.10 -1.98 -14.24
C SER A 541 -1.40 -2.30 -15.55
N ASP A 542 -1.34 -3.60 -15.88
CA ASP A 542 -0.98 -4.07 -17.23
C ASP A 542 -2.05 -3.70 -18.26
N ASN A 543 -3.29 -3.45 -17.82
CA ASN A 543 -4.34 -2.93 -18.70
C ASN A 543 -4.10 -1.44 -18.98
N THR A 544 -3.74 -1.13 -20.20
CA THR A 544 -3.48 0.23 -20.69
C THR A 544 -4.62 0.78 -21.56
N ASP A 545 -5.75 0.08 -21.65
CA ASP A 545 -6.97 0.63 -22.23
C ASP A 545 -7.33 1.94 -21.49
N PRO A 546 -7.42 3.08 -22.16
CA PRO A 546 -7.62 4.36 -21.48
C PRO A 546 -8.97 4.46 -20.76
N VAL A 547 -10.01 3.75 -21.22
CA VAL A 547 -11.30 3.72 -20.53
C VAL A 547 -11.17 2.98 -19.19
N GLU A 548 -10.56 1.78 -19.20
CA GLU A 548 -10.29 1.02 -17.98
C GLU A 548 -9.35 1.77 -17.03
N ARG A 549 -8.33 2.44 -17.57
CA ARG A 549 -7.38 3.25 -16.78
C ARG A 549 -8.02 4.44 -16.09
N ILE A 550 -9.11 5.00 -16.61
CA ILE A 550 -9.89 6.02 -15.90
C ILE A 550 -10.37 5.47 -14.55
N TYR A 551 -10.96 4.28 -14.50
CA TYR A 551 -11.45 3.65 -13.27
C TYR A 551 -10.31 3.21 -12.36
N ILE A 552 -9.27 2.59 -12.91
CA ILE A 552 -8.10 2.11 -12.16
C ILE A 552 -7.35 3.28 -11.51
N GLN A 553 -7.04 4.33 -12.26
CA GLN A 553 -6.36 5.52 -11.74
C GLN A 553 -7.23 6.31 -10.76
N TRP A 554 -8.55 6.35 -10.97
CA TRP A 554 -9.48 6.93 -10.00
C TRP A 554 -9.46 6.19 -8.66
N GLY A 555 -9.54 4.87 -8.67
CA GLY A 555 -9.50 4.05 -7.45
C GLY A 555 -8.19 4.21 -6.68
N PHE A 556 -7.03 4.09 -7.35
CA PHE A 556 -5.74 4.30 -6.70
C PHE A 556 -5.56 5.73 -6.18
N SER A 557 -6.09 6.73 -6.88
CA SER A 557 -5.99 8.13 -6.46
C SER A 557 -6.73 8.46 -5.17
N GLN A 558 -7.56 7.56 -4.65
CA GLN A 558 -8.14 7.72 -3.31
C GLN A 558 -7.05 7.73 -2.24
N PHE A 559 -6.02 6.91 -2.40
CA PHE A 559 -4.95 6.74 -1.41
C PHE A 559 -3.59 7.27 -1.86
N PHE A 560 -3.26 7.22 -3.15
CA PHE A 560 -1.92 7.53 -3.66
C PHE A 560 -1.89 8.81 -4.51
N PRO A 561 -0.89 9.68 -4.29
CA PRO A 561 -0.70 10.86 -5.15
C PRO A 561 -0.30 10.46 -6.56
N ALA A 562 -0.62 11.28 -7.56
CA ALA A 562 -0.25 11.06 -8.96
C ALA A 562 1.24 10.74 -9.16
N LYS A 563 2.09 11.30 -8.31
CA LYS A 563 3.56 11.07 -8.30
C LYS A 563 3.95 9.61 -8.07
N ALA A 564 3.12 8.85 -7.36
CA ALA A 564 3.36 7.44 -7.08
C ALA A 564 2.81 6.50 -8.16
N MET A 565 2.00 7.01 -9.10
CA MET A 565 1.29 6.21 -10.09
C MET A 565 1.90 6.35 -11.48
N ASP A 566 2.16 5.23 -12.17
CA ASP A 566 2.69 5.21 -13.52
C ASP A 566 1.62 4.81 -14.55
N ALA A 567 1.60 5.49 -15.69
CA ALA A 567 0.64 5.25 -16.76
C ALA A 567 1.31 5.38 -18.13
N HIS A 568 1.07 4.40 -19.01
CA HIS A 568 1.64 4.38 -20.35
C HIS A 568 0.59 4.53 -21.44
N VAL A 569 1.01 5.18 -22.52
CA VAL A 569 0.31 5.22 -23.80
C VAL A 569 0.74 4.00 -24.61
N THR A 570 -0.22 3.16 -24.99
CA THR A 570 0.04 1.94 -25.76
C THR A 570 -0.91 1.81 -26.94
N SER A 571 -0.78 0.73 -27.71
CA SER A 571 -1.71 0.36 -28.76
C SER A 571 -2.78 -0.66 -28.33
N TRP A 572 -2.95 -0.91 -27.03
CA TRP A 572 -3.89 -1.91 -26.53
C TRP A 572 -5.34 -1.66 -27.02
N ASN A 573 -5.86 -0.45 -26.92
CA ASN A 573 -7.16 -0.10 -27.48
C ASN A 573 -7.03 0.91 -28.62
N LYS A 574 -6.81 0.41 -29.85
CA LYS A 574 -6.67 1.24 -31.06
C LYS A 574 -7.99 1.91 -31.51
N ALA A 575 -9.14 1.54 -30.96
CA ALA A 575 -10.41 2.21 -31.26
C ALA A 575 -10.50 3.62 -30.62
N THR A 576 -9.70 3.88 -29.61
CA THR A 576 -9.56 5.21 -29.00
C THR A 576 -8.46 6.02 -29.70
N SER A 577 -8.66 7.34 -29.78
CA SER A 577 -7.63 8.22 -30.36
C SER A 577 -6.35 8.25 -29.52
N VAL A 578 -5.22 8.53 -30.15
CA VAL A 578 -3.93 8.76 -29.46
C VAL A 578 -4.07 9.91 -28.46
N LYS A 579 -4.84 10.94 -28.79
CA LYS A 579 -5.16 12.02 -27.87
C LYS A 579 -5.78 11.52 -26.58
N PHE A 580 -6.84 10.73 -26.66
CA PHE A 580 -7.54 10.21 -25.47
C PHE A 580 -6.63 9.33 -24.62
N ARG A 581 -5.86 8.43 -25.24
CA ARG A 581 -4.86 7.58 -24.54
C ARG A 581 -3.81 8.41 -23.81
N THR A 582 -3.29 9.43 -24.47
CA THR A 582 -2.25 10.31 -23.93
C THR A 582 -2.78 11.20 -22.80
N ASP A 583 -3.98 11.75 -22.93
CA ASP A 583 -4.59 12.57 -21.89
C ASP A 583 -4.86 11.76 -20.62
N VAL A 584 -5.34 10.53 -20.74
CA VAL A 584 -5.57 9.64 -19.60
C VAL A 584 -4.26 9.26 -18.91
N ALA A 585 -3.22 8.92 -19.67
CA ALA A 585 -1.90 8.63 -19.11
C ALA A 585 -1.27 9.86 -18.41
N SER A 586 -1.56 11.06 -18.90
CA SER A 586 -1.04 12.32 -18.37
C SER A 586 -1.58 12.70 -16.98
N MET A 587 -2.64 12.04 -16.51
CA MET A 587 -3.12 12.23 -15.11
C MET A 587 -2.11 11.74 -14.07
N CYS A 588 -1.16 10.90 -14.45
CA CYS A 588 -0.15 10.27 -13.62
C CYS A 588 1.26 10.54 -14.18
N LYS A 589 2.29 9.80 -13.73
CA LYS A 589 3.60 9.80 -14.38
C LYS A 589 3.43 9.27 -15.80
N LEU A 590 3.76 10.10 -16.79
CA LEU A 590 3.57 9.78 -18.20
C LEU A 590 4.70 8.89 -18.73
N GLY A 591 4.31 7.76 -19.31
CA GLY A 591 5.17 6.89 -20.08
C GLY A 591 4.52 6.46 -21.40
N PHE A 592 5.30 5.77 -22.21
CA PHE A 592 4.88 5.18 -23.47
C PHE A 592 5.38 3.74 -23.57
N ASP A 593 4.59 2.91 -24.21
CA ASP A 593 4.96 1.54 -24.59
C ASP A 593 4.27 1.23 -25.92
N ILE A 594 4.77 1.85 -26.98
CA ILE A 594 4.21 1.80 -28.33
C ILE A 594 5.31 1.94 -29.36
N GLY A 595 5.21 1.22 -30.48
CA GLY A 595 6.12 1.43 -31.61
C GLY A 595 5.80 2.77 -32.31
N LEU A 596 6.75 3.70 -32.35
CA LEU A 596 6.50 5.01 -32.98
C LEU A 596 6.16 4.89 -34.46
N LYS A 597 6.59 3.80 -35.12
CA LYS A 597 6.26 3.49 -36.52
C LYS A 597 4.77 3.13 -36.73
N GLU A 598 4.03 2.85 -35.66
CA GLU A 598 2.59 2.61 -35.71
C GLU A 598 1.77 3.93 -35.73
N LEU A 599 2.42 5.04 -35.37
CA LEU A 599 1.80 6.37 -35.33
C LEU A 599 1.92 7.06 -36.68
N THR A 600 0.87 7.79 -37.07
CA THR A 600 0.94 8.76 -38.14
C THR A 600 1.86 9.94 -37.76
N ALA A 601 2.29 10.74 -38.71
CA ALA A 601 3.11 11.92 -38.45
C ALA A 601 2.40 12.91 -37.48
N ASP A 602 1.11 13.11 -37.64
CA ASP A 602 0.30 14.00 -36.79
C ASP A 602 0.16 13.45 -35.38
N GLU A 603 -0.09 12.15 -35.22
CA GLU A 603 -0.14 11.48 -33.91
C GLU A 603 1.19 11.55 -33.17
N LEU A 604 2.30 11.33 -33.88
CA LEU A 604 3.64 11.47 -33.29
C LEU A 604 3.91 12.91 -32.85
N ALA A 605 3.61 13.90 -33.69
CA ALA A 605 3.74 15.31 -33.34
C ALA A 605 2.89 15.69 -32.12
N TYR A 606 1.67 15.11 -32.04
CA TYR A 606 0.81 15.25 -30.86
C TYR A 606 1.47 14.67 -29.61
N CYS A 607 1.98 13.44 -29.65
CA CYS A 607 2.67 12.80 -28.53
C CYS A 607 3.89 13.61 -28.04
N GLN A 608 4.70 14.13 -28.98
CA GLN A 608 5.84 15.00 -28.65
C GLN A 608 5.40 16.26 -27.90
N THR A 609 4.32 16.90 -28.38
CA THR A 609 3.73 18.07 -27.74
C THR A 609 3.19 17.72 -26.34
N ALA A 610 2.55 16.56 -26.20
CA ALA A 610 2.02 16.07 -24.94
C ALA A 610 3.12 15.83 -23.90
N VAL A 611 4.25 15.21 -24.30
CA VAL A 611 5.42 15.03 -23.43
C VAL A 611 5.96 16.38 -22.98
N ALA A 612 6.13 17.34 -23.88
CA ALA A 612 6.62 18.69 -23.55
C ALA A 612 5.65 19.42 -22.59
N ASN A 613 4.37 19.33 -22.80
CA ASN A 613 3.35 19.94 -21.93
C ASN A 613 3.31 19.23 -20.56
N TRP A 614 3.38 17.91 -20.51
CA TRP A 614 3.42 17.18 -19.25
C TRP A 614 4.63 17.61 -18.42
N LYS A 615 5.83 17.68 -19.01
CA LYS A 615 7.05 18.15 -18.33
C LYS A 615 6.90 19.56 -17.79
N ARG A 616 6.24 20.46 -18.53
CA ARG A 616 5.95 21.84 -18.10
C ARG A 616 4.93 21.91 -16.94
N LEU A 617 4.00 20.96 -16.88
CA LEU A 617 2.88 20.92 -15.92
C LEU A 617 3.10 19.94 -14.79
N GLN A 618 4.15 19.11 -14.83
CA GLN A 618 4.35 18.01 -13.89
C GLN A 618 4.29 18.45 -12.42
N ASN A 619 4.80 19.62 -12.07
CA ASN A 619 4.76 20.11 -10.69
C ASN A 619 3.31 20.33 -10.20
N ALA A 620 2.41 20.81 -11.07
CA ALA A 620 1.01 20.94 -10.70
C ALA A 620 0.31 19.59 -10.56
N ILE A 621 0.64 18.60 -11.41
CA ILE A 621 0.05 17.27 -11.41
C ILE A 621 0.64 16.41 -10.28
N MET A 622 1.97 16.38 -10.14
CA MET A 622 2.68 15.49 -9.21
C MET A 622 2.67 15.99 -7.77
N ASP A 623 2.79 17.29 -7.56
CA ASP A 623 2.94 17.92 -6.25
C ASP A 623 1.69 18.70 -5.81
N GLY A 624 0.76 18.96 -6.73
CA GLY A 624 -0.46 19.69 -6.47
C GLY A 624 -1.50 18.91 -5.66
N ASP A 625 -2.52 19.62 -5.23
CA ASP A 625 -3.71 19.05 -4.60
C ASP A 625 -4.67 18.54 -5.67
N GLN A 626 -5.11 17.29 -5.49
CA GLN A 626 -6.08 16.65 -6.39
C GLN A 626 -7.51 16.88 -5.89
N TYR A 627 -8.39 17.23 -6.82
CA TYR A 627 -9.82 17.34 -6.60
C TYR A 627 -10.56 16.50 -7.63
N ARG A 628 -11.26 15.46 -7.19
CA ARG A 628 -12.12 14.62 -8.04
C ARG A 628 -13.48 15.29 -8.12
N LEU A 629 -13.88 15.71 -9.32
CA LEU A 629 -15.01 16.59 -9.55
C LEU A 629 -16.24 15.86 -10.06
N VAL A 630 -16.07 14.85 -10.91
CA VAL A 630 -17.13 14.02 -11.48
C VAL A 630 -16.66 12.56 -11.49
N SER A 631 -17.39 11.73 -10.77
CA SER A 631 -17.04 10.31 -10.62
C SER A 631 -17.38 9.50 -11.87
N PRO A 632 -16.48 8.64 -12.38
CA PRO A 632 -16.77 7.75 -13.49
C PRO A 632 -17.80 6.66 -13.12
N TYR A 633 -18.08 6.45 -11.83
CA TYR A 633 -19.09 5.51 -11.34
C TYR A 633 -20.52 6.09 -11.34
N GLU A 634 -20.68 7.41 -11.53
CA GLU A 634 -21.97 8.08 -11.44
C GLU A 634 -22.59 8.45 -12.82
N GLY A 635 -21.91 8.11 -13.92
CA GLY A 635 -22.41 8.43 -15.26
C GLY A 635 -21.40 8.19 -16.38
N ASN A 636 -21.56 8.92 -17.48
CA ASN A 636 -20.75 8.76 -18.69
C ASN A 636 -19.56 9.72 -18.77
N HIS A 637 -19.31 10.47 -17.70
CA HIS A 637 -18.30 11.51 -17.65
C HIS A 637 -17.37 11.30 -16.48
N MET A 638 -16.14 11.76 -16.60
CA MET A 638 -15.19 11.84 -15.50
C MET A 638 -14.48 13.18 -15.54
N ALA A 639 -14.29 13.81 -14.38
CA ALA A 639 -13.46 15.00 -14.29
C ALA A 639 -12.69 15.06 -12.96
N LEU A 640 -11.44 15.49 -13.04
CA LEU A 640 -10.62 15.86 -11.88
C LEU A 640 -9.72 17.05 -12.24
N ASN A 641 -9.32 17.82 -11.23
CA ASN A 641 -8.28 18.83 -11.41
C ASN A 641 -7.19 18.72 -10.36
N TYR A 642 -5.98 19.07 -10.78
CA TYR A 642 -4.84 19.30 -9.91
C TYR A 642 -4.60 20.81 -9.76
N VAL A 643 -4.33 21.26 -8.54
CA VAL A 643 -4.05 22.66 -8.25
C VAL A 643 -2.68 22.76 -7.59
N SER A 644 -1.77 23.56 -8.14
CA SER A 644 -0.45 23.78 -7.55
C SER A 644 -0.56 24.38 -6.13
N LYS A 645 0.42 24.10 -5.28
CA LYS A 645 0.41 24.54 -3.87
C LYS A 645 0.34 26.09 -3.71
N ASP A 646 0.84 26.82 -4.66
CA ASP A 646 0.75 28.29 -4.71
C ASP A 646 -0.56 28.79 -5.35
N THR A 647 -1.43 27.89 -5.76
CA THR A 647 -2.70 28.15 -6.45
C THR A 647 -2.57 28.99 -7.74
N ASN A 648 -1.37 29.05 -8.34
CA ASN A 648 -1.14 29.81 -9.58
C ASN A 648 -1.44 29.03 -10.86
N LYS A 649 -1.48 27.70 -10.75
CA LYS A 649 -1.75 26.78 -11.89
C LYS A 649 -2.75 25.73 -11.47
N ALA A 650 -3.65 25.40 -12.38
CA ALA A 650 -4.53 24.23 -12.29
C ALA A 650 -4.50 23.47 -13.60
N VAL A 651 -4.62 22.16 -13.53
CA VAL A 651 -4.74 21.27 -14.69
C VAL A 651 -6.02 20.48 -14.57
N LEU A 652 -6.97 20.71 -15.46
CA LEU A 652 -8.24 19.99 -15.54
C LEU A 652 -8.12 18.86 -16.56
N PHE A 653 -8.52 17.67 -16.13
CA PHE A 653 -8.79 16.52 -16.98
C PHE A 653 -10.30 16.26 -16.96
N ALA A 654 -10.92 16.22 -18.14
CA ALA A 654 -12.34 15.97 -18.28
C ALA A 654 -12.58 15.07 -19.49
N TYR A 655 -13.35 14.01 -19.31
CA TYR A 655 -13.57 12.96 -20.29
C TYR A 655 -15.05 12.64 -20.47
N ASP A 656 -15.44 12.44 -21.72
CA ASP A 656 -16.69 11.76 -22.09
C ASP A 656 -16.36 10.28 -22.34
N ILE A 657 -16.74 9.41 -21.40
CA ILE A 657 -16.40 7.99 -21.45
C ILE A 657 -17.31 7.25 -22.43
N HIS A 658 -18.62 7.53 -22.38
CA HIS A 658 -19.64 6.94 -23.23
C HIS A 658 -20.63 8.00 -23.71
N PRO A 659 -20.25 8.88 -24.67
CA PRO A 659 -21.12 9.95 -25.11
C PRO A 659 -22.43 9.39 -25.70
N ARG A 660 -23.56 9.93 -25.25
CA ARG A 660 -24.90 9.53 -25.70
C ARG A 660 -25.52 10.59 -26.60
N PHE A 661 -26.36 10.14 -27.53
CA PHE A 661 -27.08 11.06 -28.43
C PHE A 661 -27.96 12.03 -27.62
N GLN A 662 -27.80 13.33 -27.86
CA GLN A 662 -28.50 14.42 -27.19
C GLN A 662 -28.34 14.44 -25.67
N GLU A 663 -27.22 13.94 -25.14
CA GLU A 663 -26.91 14.04 -23.74
C GLU A 663 -26.69 15.50 -23.32
N LYS A 664 -27.22 15.87 -22.17
CA LYS A 664 -27.02 17.22 -21.62
C LYS A 664 -25.57 17.41 -21.21
N LEU A 665 -24.91 18.42 -21.73
CA LEU A 665 -23.57 18.81 -21.28
C LEU A 665 -23.61 19.21 -19.81
N MET A 666 -22.76 18.60 -19.01
CA MET A 666 -22.61 18.94 -17.59
C MET A 666 -21.58 20.04 -17.43
N ALA A 667 -21.92 21.05 -16.62
CA ALA A 667 -20.93 22.01 -16.14
C ALA A 667 -20.06 21.38 -15.07
N VAL A 668 -18.74 21.44 -15.23
CA VAL A 668 -17.77 20.98 -14.23
C VAL A 668 -17.42 22.16 -13.32
N LYS A 669 -17.70 22.01 -12.02
CA LYS A 669 -17.35 23.00 -11.01
C LYS A 669 -15.93 22.73 -10.52
N LEU A 670 -14.98 23.64 -10.82
CA LEU A 670 -13.62 23.53 -10.37
C LEU A 670 -13.51 23.74 -8.85
N GLN A 671 -12.58 23.05 -8.21
CA GLN A 671 -12.28 23.19 -6.78
C GLN A 671 -10.81 23.53 -6.56
N GLY A 672 -10.49 24.07 -5.38
CA GLY A 672 -9.12 24.36 -4.94
C GLY A 672 -8.52 25.65 -5.53
N LEU A 673 -9.23 26.36 -6.38
CA LEU A 673 -8.80 27.64 -6.92
C LEU A 673 -8.94 28.77 -5.87
N ASP A 674 -8.03 29.74 -5.91
CA ASP A 674 -8.13 30.92 -5.05
C ASP A 674 -9.20 31.88 -5.59
N PRO A 675 -10.27 32.17 -4.84
CA PRO A 675 -11.35 33.04 -5.30
C PRO A 675 -10.91 34.50 -5.55
N ASN A 676 -9.76 34.91 -5.04
CA ASN A 676 -9.20 36.26 -5.22
C ASN A 676 -8.29 36.39 -6.46
N LYS A 677 -8.05 35.27 -7.18
CA LYS A 677 -7.21 35.26 -8.39
C LYS A 677 -8.05 35.18 -9.65
N GLN A 678 -7.52 35.76 -10.70
CA GLN A 678 -8.05 35.58 -12.07
C GLN A 678 -7.21 34.51 -12.78
N TYR A 679 -7.89 33.55 -13.43
CA TYR A 679 -7.25 32.47 -14.16
C TYR A 679 -7.53 32.59 -15.65
N LYS A 680 -6.46 32.47 -16.46
CA LYS A 680 -6.60 32.32 -17.91
C LYS A 680 -6.81 30.84 -18.24
N VAL A 681 -7.93 30.52 -18.87
CA VAL A 681 -8.19 29.18 -19.40
C VAL A 681 -7.45 29.01 -20.71
N CYS A 682 -6.75 27.90 -20.85
CA CYS A 682 -6.06 27.50 -22.08
C CYS A 682 -6.40 26.04 -22.36
N LEU A 683 -6.99 25.76 -23.50
CA LEU A 683 -7.17 24.40 -23.99
C LEU A 683 -5.84 23.95 -24.57
N LEU A 684 -5.25 22.89 -23.97
CA LEU A 684 -3.93 22.42 -24.38
C LEU A 684 -3.99 21.64 -25.70
N TYR A 685 -5.14 21.06 -26.01
CA TYR A 685 -5.33 20.20 -27.17
C TYR A 685 -6.75 20.35 -27.70
N THR A 686 -6.91 21.09 -28.79
CA THR A 686 -8.10 21.04 -29.63
C THR A 686 -7.72 20.34 -30.93
N SER A 687 -8.54 19.38 -31.39
CA SER A 687 -8.37 18.71 -32.68
C SER A 687 -8.59 19.67 -33.87
N ASP A 688 -9.12 20.87 -33.63
CA ASP A 688 -9.51 21.84 -34.63
C ASP A 688 -8.87 23.22 -34.35
N ALA A 689 -7.55 23.27 -34.32
CA ALA A 689 -6.84 24.54 -34.42
C ALA A 689 -6.67 25.00 -35.89
N ALA A 690 -7.50 24.48 -36.81
CA ALA A 690 -7.40 24.78 -38.25
C ALA A 690 -8.52 25.66 -38.79
N ASP A 691 -9.60 25.93 -38.03
CA ASP A 691 -10.70 26.75 -38.49
C ASP A 691 -11.25 27.70 -37.41
N GLU A 692 -10.43 28.72 -37.03
CA GLU A 692 -10.92 30.07 -36.65
C GLU A 692 -9.79 31.08 -36.61
#